data_86fad0dc76e8afb2a63037d823470173
#
_entry.id   86fad0dc76e8afb2a63037d823470173
#
_cell.length_a   1.000
_cell.length_b   1.000
_cell.length_c   1.000
_cell.angle_alpha   90.00
_cell.angle_beta   90.00
_cell.angle_gamma   90.00
#
_symmetry.space_group_name_H-M   'P 1'
#
loop_
_entity.id
_entity.type
_entity.pdbx_description
1 polymer ?
#
loop_
_entity_poly.entity_id
_entity_poly.type
_entity_poly.pdbx_seq_one_letter_code
_entity_poly.pdbx_strand_id
1 'polypeptide(L)'
;MLTKQLVAIAVFLSFCFSNAQECNLVLQGKILDFHDSKPLELAQIYVVQLQKTYLSKADGSYEIGSLCPGIYEISVSHYDCETKKTKFEIDQNRTLDIALEHHISELETIKVLADVHDNHASTQSSTRINAEKIQQYSGASLGDALATVPGVSSLKTGNSVVKPIIHGLYGSRVAIVNDGLRQQDQEWGVEHAPNIDINTASNIQIIKGASALRYGGDAIGGTILIEPARVISKDTLRGHAILQGQTNGRGGSATTTINNYRASGWYQQATLTYKKLGDFEAPNYVLSNTGSETAAVNLVAGFKTFEYGASAKYSFYNSDIGILRASHIGNASDLVRSINSRQPLIINDFTYDIDAPKQQVAHHGLQFNAFKRFAGLGKLSMDYSFQFNNRKEFDIRRGANVGLASLDIDLQTQNISVYAVADAFEKTTYEAGIDYMNQLNRPNAETGVRRLIPDYDANKIGAFASLTHEPSEKWVLDAGLRYDRYDINATKFYLQSRWEDLGYDGQFAAFERSEQGNQILTNPEFQYDLFAFTAGAKYLLDTHYDLAINLSSANRAPNPSELFSDGLHHALATIELGRLDLKKEQSYKINATFHGNEGDLDFEINPYINFVNDFIQLVPTGLETTIRGAFPVFQYEQINARLYGVDLHATYDFWTKKPTKELHTYPNEMIYKMEKLVRLETNFSYIHGTNSSNDLPLIDMPPLQFQNQVTWFNVLDSNIDFHVANQTVLMQNRFPNFDYTVDIPNDQGMLETVLVEISEPPEAYSLWNAGVSYAFAKANTKIKLSSNNLFNTQYRNYLNRQRFYADEVGRDIQLQIIYDF
;
A
#
# COMPACT_ATOMS: atom_id res chain seq x y z
N MET A 1 -54.85 -68.31 27.50
CA MET A 1 -53.55 -67.54 27.51
C MET A 1 -52.63 -67.91 26.30
N LEU A 2 -52.83 -69.00 25.64
CA LEU A 2 -52.02 -69.42 24.47
C LEU A 2 -52.24 -68.67 23.17
N THR A 3 -53.44 -68.16 22.97
CA THR A 3 -53.79 -67.38 21.70
C THR A 3 -53.18 -65.95 21.63
N LYS A 4 -52.88 -65.32 22.80
CA LYS A 4 -52.22 -64.01 22.83
C LYS A 4 -50.68 -64.09 22.59
N GLN A 5 -50.07 -65.24 22.91
CA GLN A 5 -48.64 -65.41 22.65
C GLN A 5 -48.34 -65.76 21.21
N LEU A 6 -49.26 -66.46 20.51
CA LEU A 6 -49.08 -66.77 19.05
C LEU A 6 -49.28 -65.51 18.18
N VAL A 7 -50.13 -64.54 18.58
CA VAL A 7 -50.27 -63.30 17.85
C VAL A 7 -49.05 -62.39 18.06
N ALA A 8 -48.43 -62.39 19.25
CA ALA A 8 -47.22 -61.63 19.53
C ALA A 8 -45.99 -62.16 18.74
N ILE A 9 -45.88 -63.49 18.59
CA ILE A 9 -44.81 -64.11 17.80
C ILE A 9 -45.00 -63.88 16.31
N ALA A 10 -46.24 -63.89 15.77
CA ALA A 10 -46.54 -63.59 14.38
C ALA A 10 -46.32 -62.10 14.05
N VAL A 11 -46.57 -61.18 14.95
CA VAL A 11 -46.24 -59.75 14.80
C VAL A 11 -44.74 -59.50 14.91
N PHE A 12 -44.01 -60.28 15.71
CA PHE A 12 -42.54 -60.16 15.81
C PHE A 12 -41.85 -60.79 14.59
N LEU A 13 -42.39 -61.81 13.96
CA LEU A 13 -41.89 -62.40 12.73
C LEU A 13 -42.19 -61.59 11.47
N SER A 14 -43.23 -60.73 11.47
CA SER A 14 -43.51 -59.85 10.35
C SER A 14 -42.61 -58.56 10.33
N PHE A 15 -41.89 -58.30 11.38
CA PHE A 15 -40.90 -57.20 11.41
C PHE A 15 -39.49 -57.62 10.93
N CYS A 16 -39.24 -58.90 10.61
CA CYS A 16 -37.95 -59.37 10.14
C CYS A 16 -37.82 -59.51 8.62
N PHE A 17 -38.81 -59.08 7.83
CA PHE A 17 -38.67 -58.86 6.40
C PHE A 17 -38.29 -57.39 6.14
N SER A 18 -37.17 -56.95 6.59
CA SER A 18 -36.50 -55.81 6.02
C SER A 18 -36.03 -56.23 4.60
N ASN A 19 -36.61 -55.70 3.58
CA ASN A 19 -36.06 -55.81 2.25
C ASN A 19 -34.65 -55.31 2.32
N ALA A 20 -33.64 -56.17 2.23
CA ALA A 20 -32.27 -55.79 2.03
C ALA A 20 -32.25 -55.11 0.63
N GLN A 21 -32.14 -53.78 0.63
CA GLN A 21 -32.01 -52.99 -0.56
C GLN A 21 -30.70 -53.45 -1.21
N GLU A 22 -30.78 -54.00 -2.42
CA GLU A 22 -29.60 -54.42 -3.18
C GLU A 22 -28.78 -53.19 -3.54
N CYS A 23 -27.65 -53.03 -2.87
CA CYS A 23 -26.72 -51.91 -3.05
C CYS A 23 -25.71 -52.29 -4.15
N ASN A 24 -26.13 -52.29 -5.41
CA ASN A 24 -25.30 -52.76 -6.54
C ASN A 24 -24.93 -51.61 -7.49
N LEU A 25 -25.22 -50.34 -7.12
CA LEU A 25 -24.96 -49.21 -8.00
C LEU A 25 -23.49 -48.81 -7.95
N VAL A 26 -23.02 -48.30 -9.11
CA VAL A 26 -21.63 -47.87 -9.30
C VAL A 26 -21.59 -46.40 -9.69
N LEU A 27 -20.80 -45.62 -8.98
CA LEU A 27 -20.37 -44.31 -9.39
C LEU A 27 -18.95 -44.43 -9.97
N GLN A 28 -18.75 -43.98 -11.19
CA GLN A 28 -17.44 -43.94 -11.84
C GLN A 28 -17.22 -42.59 -12.50
N GLY A 29 -16.00 -42.23 -12.83
CA GLY A 29 -15.68 -41.00 -13.54
C GLY A 29 -14.19 -40.70 -13.54
N LYS A 30 -13.82 -39.52 -13.88
CA LYS A 30 -12.43 -39.05 -13.84
C LYS A 30 -12.30 -37.84 -12.95
N ILE A 31 -11.18 -37.79 -12.25
CA ILE A 31 -10.72 -36.57 -11.57
C ILE A 31 -9.72 -35.89 -12.51
N LEU A 32 -10.05 -34.67 -12.91
CA LEU A 32 -9.30 -33.92 -13.90
C LEU A 32 -8.86 -32.57 -13.31
N ASP A 33 -7.79 -32.03 -13.81
CA ASP A 33 -7.42 -30.66 -13.58
C ASP A 33 -8.42 -29.71 -14.29
N PHE A 34 -8.86 -28.70 -13.58
CA PHE A 34 -9.83 -27.72 -14.11
C PHE A 34 -9.25 -26.89 -15.25
N HIS A 35 -7.94 -26.61 -15.25
CA HIS A 35 -7.31 -25.67 -16.18
C HIS A 35 -6.86 -26.33 -17.50
N ASP A 36 -6.27 -27.54 -17.40
CA ASP A 36 -5.70 -28.19 -18.58
C ASP A 36 -6.34 -29.56 -18.89
N SER A 37 -7.34 -29.98 -18.10
CA SER A 37 -8.07 -31.24 -18.22
C SER A 37 -7.18 -32.49 -18.15
N LYS A 38 -5.96 -32.36 -17.59
CA LYS A 38 -5.10 -33.51 -17.33
C LYS A 38 -5.67 -34.38 -16.22
N PRO A 39 -5.49 -35.70 -16.29
CA PRO A 39 -5.90 -36.59 -15.21
C PRO A 39 -5.07 -36.37 -13.93
N LEU A 40 -5.75 -36.34 -12.78
CA LEU A 40 -5.13 -36.20 -11.47
C LEU A 40 -5.03 -37.60 -10.84
N GLU A 41 -3.80 -38.10 -10.72
CA GLU A 41 -3.48 -39.36 -10.08
C GLU A 41 -3.49 -39.22 -8.55
N LEU A 42 -3.95 -40.26 -7.81
CA LEU A 42 -3.99 -40.30 -6.34
C LEU A 42 -4.89 -39.23 -5.68
N ALA A 43 -5.80 -38.60 -6.43
CA ALA A 43 -6.83 -37.77 -5.81
C ALA A 43 -7.69 -38.64 -4.86
N GLN A 44 -7.90 -38.12 -3.64
CA GLN A 44 -8.67 -38.79 -2.60
C GLN A 44 -10.15 -38.44 -2.73
N ILE A 45 -11.00 -39.47 -2.85
CA ILE A 45 -12.46 -39.29 -2.93
C ILE A 45 -13.05 -39.88 -1.64
N TYR A 46 -13.34 -39.05 -0.66
CA TYR A 46 -13.98 -39.45 0.60
C TYR A 46 -15.48 -39.41 0.47
N VAL A 47 -16.14 -40.56 0.68
CA VAL A 47 -17.61 -40.67 0.66
C VAL A 47 -18.11 -40.57 2.10
N VAL A 48 -18.83 -39.49 2.41
CA VAL A 48 -19.25 -39.14 3.78
C VAL A 48 -20.14 -40.25 4.41
N GLN A 49 -21.13 -40.75 3.67
CA GLN A 49 -22.08 -41.72 4.16
C GLN A 49 -21.46 -43.13 4.34
N LEU A 50 -20.41 -43.43 3.58
CA LEU A 50 -19.69 -44.73 3.70
C LEU A 50 -18.50 -44.64 4.66
N GLN A 51 -18.07 -43.44 5.03
CA GLN A 51 -16.85 -43.16 5.80
C GLN A 51 -15.61 -43.83 5.17
N LYS A 52 -15.51 -43.83 3.83
CA LYS A 52 -14.49 -44.54 3.11
C LYS A 52 -13.87 -43.64 2.04
N THR A 53 -12.54 -43.74 1.90
CA THR A 53 -11.76 -43.02 0.90
C THR A 53 -11.40 -43.94 -0.26
N TYR A 54 -11.53 -43.45 -1.49
CA TYR A 54 -11.10 -44.06 -2.74
C TYR A 54 -10.02 -43.20 -3.38
N LEU A 55 -9.17 -43.76 -4.23
CA LEU A 55 -8.10 -43.06 -4.91
C LEU A 55 -8.32 -43.13 -6.42
N SER A 56 -8.05 -42.03 -7.14
CA SER A 56 -7.99 -42.02 -8.59
C SER A 56 -6.72 -42.75 -9.09
N LYS A 57 -6.83 -43.38 -10.27
CA LYS A 57 -5.74 -44.06 -10.96
C LYS A 57 -4.88 -43.06 -11.77
N ALA A 58 -3.78 -43.53 -12.36
CA ALA A 58 -2.88 -42.70 -13.18
C ALA A 58 -3.56 -41.97 -14.36
N ASP A 59 -4.65 -42.54 -14.88
CA ASP A 59 -5.49 -41.91 -15.90
C ASP A 59 -6.62 -41.01 -15.34
N GLY A 60 -6.58 -40.73 -14.03
CA GLY A 60 -7.57 -39.97 -13.28
C GLY A 60 -8.85 -40.74 -12.99
N SER A 61 -9.04 -41.97 -13.50
CA SER A 61 -10.29 -42.71 -13.33
C SER A 61 -10.49 -43.17 -11.89
N TYR A 62 -11.74 -43.17 -11.43
CA TYR A 62 -12.18 -43.70 -10.16
C TYR A 62 -13.46 -44.52 -10.29
N GLU A 63 -13.68 -45.45 -9.35
CA GLU A 63 -14.85 -46.31 -9.27
C GLU A 63 -15.25 -46.53 -7.81
N ILE A 64 -16.50 -46.28 -7.48
CA ILE A 64 -17.11 -46.47 -6.16
C ILE A 64 -18.29 -47.41 -6.36
N GLY A 65 -18.13 -48.69 -5.98
CA GLY A 65 -19.17 -49.70 -6.10
C GLY A 65 -19.96 -49.89 -4.81
N SER A 66 -20.99 -50.76 -4.89
CA SER A 66 -21.86 -51.14 -3.77
C SER A 66 -22.63 -49.94 -3.15
N LEU A 67 -23.04 -48.99 -3.97
CA LEU A 67 -23.89 -47.89 -3.56
C LEU A 67 -25.38 -48.34 -3.57
N CYS A 68 -26.13 -47.86 -2.54
CA CYS A 68 -27.58 -47.95 -2.52
C CYS A 68 -28.19 -46.74 -3.18
N PRO A 69 -29.41 -46.82 -3.73
CA PRO A 69 -30.13 -45.63 -4.17
C PRO A 69 -30.26 -44.60 -3.04
N GLY A 70 -29.89 -43.37 -3.30
CA GLY A 70 -29.91 -42.28 -2.29
C GLY A 70 -29.03 -41.09 -2.65
N ILE A 71 -28.93 -40.15 -1.70
CA ILE A 71 -28.11 -38.93 -1.84
C ILE A 71 -26.80 -39.14 -1.09
N TYR A 72 -25.70 -38.95 -1.82
CA TYR A 72 -24.34 -39.06 -1.29
C TYR A 72 -23.62 -37.72 -1.35
N GLU A 73 -22.76 -37.48 -0.39
CA GLU A 73 -21.83 -36.36 -0.39
C GLU A 73 -20.40 -36.94 -0.48
N ILE A 74 -19.63 -36.44 -1.46
CA ILE A 74 -18.22 -36.76 -1.60
C ILE A 74 -17.38 -35.51 -1.41
N SER A 75 -16.24 -35.71 -0.75
CA SER A 75 -15.19 -34.70 -0.63
C SER A 75 -13.99 -35.19 -1.43
N VAL A 76 -13.64 -34.48 -2.49
CA VAL A 76 -12.52 -34.82 -3.37
C VAL A 76 -11.38 -33.87 -3.14
N SER A 77 -10.22 -34.41 -2.78
CA SER A 77 -9.00 -33.66 -2.52
C SER A 77 -7.83 -34.24 -3.31
N HIS A 78 -6.92 -33.38 -3.69
CA HIS A 78 -5.63 -33.73 -4.28
C HIS A 78 -4.58 -32.79 -3.70
N TYR A 79 -3.32 -33.23 -3.57
CA TYR A 79 -2.27 -32.46 -2.91
C TYR A 79 -2.01 -31.09 -3.54
N ASP A 80 -2.31 -30.94 -4.85
CA ASP A 80 -2.16 -29.69 -5.60
C ASP A 80 -3.48 -28.95 -5.83
N CYS A 81 -4.62 -29.39 -5.26
CA CYS A 81 -5.95 -28.86 -5.63
C CYS A 81 -6.81 -28.51 -4.42
N GLU A 82 -7.70 -27.52 -4.57
CA GLU A 82 -8.74 -27.25 -3.56
C GLU A 82 -9.66 -28.45 -3.35
N THR A 83 -9.96 -28.75 -2.09
CA THR A 83 -10.91 -29.81 -1.76
C THR A 83 -12.31 -29.41 -2.20
N LYS A 84 -12.88 -30.20 -3.13
CA LYS A 84 -14.22 -29.98 -3.65
C LYS A 84 -15.23 -30.91 -3.00
N LYS A 85 -16.28 -30.37 -2.41
CA LYS A 85 -17.41 -31.14 -1.89
C LYS A 85 -18.56 -31.11 -2.89
N THR A 86 -19.11 -32.28 -3.21
CA THR A 86 -20.20 -32.42 -4.17
C THR A 86 -21.26 -33.38 -3.63
N LYS A 87 -22.53 -32.99 -3.72
CA LYS A 87 -23.69 -33.88 -3.42
C LYS A 87 -24.30 -34.35 -4.73
N PHE A 88 -24.63 -35.61 -4.79
CA PHE A 88 -25.31 -36.21 -5.94
C PHE A 88 -26.31 -37.26 -5.48
N GLU A 89 -27.34 -37.45 -6.24
CA GLU A 89 -28.32 -38.52 -6.10
C GLU A 89 -27.96 -39.66 -7.05
N ILE A 90 -28.00 -40.90 -6.55
CA ILE A 90 -27.77 -42.09 -7.36
C ILE A 90 -28.98 -43.02 -7.25
N ASP A 91 -29.65 -43.30 -8.37
CA ASP A 91 -30.76 -44.24 -8.55
C ASP A 91 -30.43 -45.29 -9.61
N GLN A 92 -29.37 -45.06 -10.39
CA GLN A 92 -28.79 -45.95 -11.39
C GLN A 92 -27.28 -45.74 -11.46
N ASN A 93 -26.55 -46.61 -12.18
CA ASN A 93 -25.13 -46.42 -12.41
C ASN A 93 -24.88 -45.06 -13.05
N ARG A 94 -23.93 -44.31 -12.46
CA ARG A 94 -23.69 -42.91 -12.84
C ARG A 94 -22.23 -42.67 -13.16
N THR A 95 -21.97 -41.85 -14.19
CA THR A 95 -20.64 -41.28 -14.46
C THR A 95 -20.64 -39.82 -14.02
N LEU A 96 -19.62 -39.45 -13.22
CA LEU A 96 -19.42 -38.10 -12.70
C LEU A 96 -17.93 -37.73 -12.81
N ASP A 97 -17.60 -36.91 -13.80
CA ASP A 97 -16.26 -36.34 -13.89
C ASP A 97 -16.18 -35.10 -13.00
N ILE A 98 -15.08 -35.01 -12.24
CA ILE A 98 -14.87 -33.94 -11.25
C ILE A 98 -13.59 -33.21 -11.62
N ALA A 99 -13.73 -31.94 -11.97
CA ALA A 99 -12.59 -31.06 -12.15
C ALA A 99 -12.24 -30.40 -10.82
N LEU A 100 -10.99 -30.57 -10.38
CA LEU A 100 -10.42 -29.89 -9.22
C LEU A 100 -9.61 -28.67 -9.70
N GLU A 101 -9.83 -27.57 -9.06
CA GLU A 101 -9.01 -26.39 -9.26
C GLU A 101 -7.73 -26.54 -8.47
N HIS A 102 -6.58 -26.38 -9.16
CA HIS A 102 -5.30 -26.37 -8.45
C HIS A 102 -5.34 -25.34 -7.35
N HIS A 103 -4.83 -25.70 -6.18
CA HIS A 103 -4.39 -24.71 -5.23
C HIS A 103 -3.33 -23.86 -5.92
N ILE A 104 -3.77 -22.81 -6.58
CA ILE A 104 -2.94 -21.66 -6.82
C ILE A 104 -2.85 -20.95 -5.46
N SER A 105 -2.23 -21.59 -4.50
CA SER A 105 -1.58 -20.90 -3.41
C SER A 105 -0.36 -20.23 -4.05
N GLU A 106 -0.60 -19.23 -4.90
CA GLU A 106 0.37 -18.19 -5.08
C GLU A 106 0.51 -17.51 -3.72
N LEU A 107 1.41 -18.02 -2.90
CA LEU A 107 2.09 -17.23 -1.88
C LEU A 107 2.98 -16.18 -2.57
N GLU A 108 2.62 -15.81 -3.77
CA GLU A 108 2.97 -14.56 -4.39
C GLU A 108 2.03 -13.53 -3.83
N THR A 109 2.30 -13.02 -2.69
CA THR A 109 1.39 -12.24 -1.89
C THR A 109 0.59 -13.14 -0.96
N ILE A 110 0.70 -12.86 0.30
CA ILE A 110 -0.18 -13.31 1.35
C ILE A 110 -1.57 -13.56 0.77
N LYS A 111 -2.01 -14.82 0.80
CA LYS A 111 -3.31 -15.25 0.28
C LYS A 111 -4.37 -14.26 0.64
N VAL A 112 -4.89 -13.61 -0.35
CA VAL A 112 -6.04 -12.77 -0.15
C VAL A 112 -7.11 -13.16 -1.15
N LEU A 113 -7.95 -14.04 -0.73
CA LEU A 113 -9.24 -14.29 -1.37
C LEU A 113 -10.21 -13.18 -0.97
N ALA A 114 -10.95 -12.70 -1.97
CA ALA A 114 -12.05 -11.79 -1.75
C ALA A 114 -13.19 -12.58 -1.08
N ASP A 115 -13.10 -12.68 0.22
CA ASP A 115 -14.23 -12.79 1.15
C ASP A 115 -13.66 -12.64 2.56
N VAL A 116 -14.39 -11.99 3.41
CA VAL A 116 -14.05 -11.49 4.74
C VAL A 116 -13.50 -12.56 5.73
N HIS A 117 -13.26 -13.80 5.31
CA HIS A 117 -12.99 -14.92 6.20
C HIS A 117 -11.61 -15.60 6.09
N ASP A 118 -10.69 -15.14 5.20
CA ASP A 118 -9.41 -15.84 5.00
C ASP A 118 -8.16 -15.08 5.51
N ASN A 119 -8.27 -14.41 6.65
CA ASN A 119 -7.11 -13.95 7.43
C ASN A 119 -6.39 -15.12 8.15
N HIS A 120 -6.65 -16.37 7.77
CA HIS A 120 -6.15 -17.53 8.50
C HIS A 120 -4.65 -17.77 8.32
N ALA A 121 -4.00 -17.25 7.28
CA ALA A 121 -2.64 -17.63 6.91
C ALA A 121 -1.54 -16.63 7.31
N SER A 122 -1.81 -15.59 8.10
CA SER A 122 -0.77 -14.62 8.49
C SER A 122 -0.93 -14.15 9.92
N THR A 123 0.19 -14.02 10.64
CA THR A 123 0.24 -13.40 11.97
C THR A 123 0.41 -11.89 11.92
N GLN A 124 0.58 -11.33 10.71
CA GLN A 124 0.91 -9.93 10.49
C GLN A 124 -0.36 -9.07 10.43
N SER A 125 -0.35 -7.92 11.10
CA SER A 125 -1.40 -6.93 10.91
C SER A 125 -1.34 -6.37 9.49
N SER A 126 -2.36 -6.59 8.71
CA SER A 126 -2.48 -6.06 7.36
C SER A 126 -3.89 -5.61 7.05
N THR A 127 -4.00 -4.51 6.32
CA THR A 127 -5.28 -3.97 5.86
C THR A 127 -5.30 -3.92 4.34
N ARG A 128 -6.46 -4.18 3.75
CA ARG A 128 -6.64 -4.23 2.30
C ARG A 128 -7.60 -3.16 1.81
N ILE A 129 -7.27 -2.57 0.66
CA ILE A 129 -8.15 -1.72 -0.14
C ILE A 129 -8.49 -2.48 -1.41
N ASN A 130 -9.75 -2.80 -1.60
CA ASN A 130 -10.24 -3.55 -2.78
C ASN A 130 -10.42 -2.64 -4.01
N ALA A 131 -10.66 -3.27 -5.18
CA ALA A 131 -10.82 -2.58 -6.46
C ALA A 131 -11.93 -1.51 -6.44
N GLU A 132 -13.05 -1.75 -5.77
CA GLU A 132 -14.16 -0.80 -5.71
C GLU A 132 -13.76 0.48 -4.97
N LYS A 133 -13.05 0.35 -3.84
CA LYS A 133 -12.54 1.49 -3.08
C LYS A 133 -11.42 2.21 -3.84
N ILE A 134 -10.55 1.48 -4.58
CA ILE A 134 -9.52 2.06 -5.45
C ILE A 134 -10.17 2.93 -6.55
N GLN A 135 -11.21 2.43 -7.22
CA GLN A 135 -11.93 3.19 -8.24
C GLN A 135 -12.52 4.51 -7.71
N GLN A 136 -12.92 4.58 -6.44
CA GLN A 136 -13.39 5.83 -5.82
C GLN A 136 -12.30 6.90 -5.77
N TYR A 137 -11.04 6.50 -5.72
CA TYR A 137 -9.85 7.35 -5.66
C TYR A 137 -9.10 7.43 -7.00
N SER A 138 -9.72 7.05 -8.13
CA SER A 138 -9.06 7.01 -9.45
C SER A 138 -8.45 8.35 -9.89
N GLY A 139 -9.01 9.47 -9.45
CA GLY A 139 -8.50 10.83 -9.69
C GLY A 139 -7.57 11.35 -8.58
N ALA A 140 -7.38 10.62 -7.47
CA ALA A 140 -6.58 11.04 -6.32
C ALA A 140 -5.16 10.45 -6.35
N SER A 141 -4.34 10.76 -5.36
CA SER A 141 -3.02 10.15 -5.16
C SER A 141 -3.11 8.83 -4.39
N LEU A 142 -2.05 8.02 -4.48
CA LEU A 142 -1.91 6.82 -3.64
C LEU A 142 -2.01 7.16 -2.15
N GLY A 143 -1.34 8.22 -1.70
CA GLY A 143 -1.37 8.64 -0.29
C GLY A 143 -2.75 9.04 0.21
N ASP A 144 -3.60 9.68 -0.64
CA ASP A 144 -4.97 10.03 -0.26
C ASP A 144 -5.85 8.78 -0.09
N ALA A 145 -5.72 7.80 -0.98
CA ALA A 145 -6.45 6.54 -0.86
C ALA A 145 -6.04 5.76 0.40
N LEU A 146 -4.75 5.72 0.71
CA LEU A 146 -4.20 5.01 1.87
C LEU A 146 -4.58 5.68 3.20
N ALA A 147 -4.79 6.99 3.25
CA ALA A 147 -5.22 7.72 4.46
C ALA A 147 -6.62 7.31 4.98
N THR A 148 -7.35 6.48 4.23
CA THR A 148 -8.62 5.88 4.68
C THR A 148 -8.43 4.65 5.57
N VAL A 149 -7.20 4.14 5.69
CA VAL A 149 -6.85 2.95 6.46
C VAL A 149 -6.43 3.34 7.87
N PRO A 150 -6.93 2.67 8.93
CA PRO A 150 -6.47 2.92 10.30
C PRO A 150 -4.96 2.77 10.45
N GLY A 151 -4.32 3.66 11.20
CA GLY A 151 -2.86 3.69 11.39
C GLY A 151 -2.08 4.28 10.21
N VAL A 152 -2.77 4.69 9.15
CA VAL A 152 -2.16 5.37 8.00
C VAL A 152 -2.62 6.82 7.95
N SER A 153 -1.66 7.70 7.74
CA SER A 153 -1.86 9.14 7.54
C SER A 153 -1.09 9.60 6.31
N SER A 154 -1.17 10.87 5.96
CA SER A 154 -0.44 11.41 4.81
C SER A 154 0.37 12.63 5.21
N LEU A 155 1.68 12.61 4.92
CA LEU A 155 2.51 13.80 4.93
C LEU A 155 2.30 14.53 3.59
N LYS A 156 1.94 15.80 3.66
CA LYS A 156 1.61 16.59 2.48
C LYS A 156 2.58 17.75 2.27
N THR A 157 2.86 18.05 1.02
CA THR A 157 3.41 19.33 0.59
C THR A 157 2.44 19.92 -0.43
N GLY A 158 1.50 20.71 0.08
CA GLY A 158 0.32 21.13 -0.69
C GLY A 158 -0.62 19.97 -1.00
N ASN A 159 -1.34 20.07 -2.12
CA ASN A 159 -2.42 19.15 -2.47
C ASN A 159 -1.98 17.98 -3.35
N SER A 160 -0.86 18.14 -4.07
CA SER A 160 -0.45 17.19 -5.11
C SER A 160 0.72 16.29 -4.69
N VAL A 161 1.49 16.66 -3.66
CA VAL A 161 2.58 15.85 -3.13
C VAL A 161 2.13 15.20 -1.82
N VAL A 162 1.83 13.91 -1.87
CA VAL A 162 1.24 13.17 -0.75
C VAL A 162 2.00 11.87 -0.49
N LYS A 163 2.66 11.77 0.66
CA LYS A 163 3.41 10.58 1.11
C LYS A 163 2.65 9.82 2.19
N PRO A 164 2.56 8.49 2.13
CA PRO A 164 1.97 7.70 3.19
C PRO A 164 2.85 7.69 4.45
N ILE A 165 2.21 7.78 5.60
CA ILE A 165 2.77 7.59 6.94
C ILE A 165 2.11 6.36 7.54
N ILE A 166 2.89 5.39 8.00
CA ILE A 166 2.39 4.22 8.74
C ILE A 166 2.92 4.30 10.18
N HIS A 167 2.04 4.35 11.17
CA HIS A 167 2.40 4.44 12.58
C HIS A 167 3.45 5.53 12.87
N GLY A 168 3.29 6.73 12.26
CA GLY A 168 4.21 7.86 12.42
C GLY A 168 5.51 7.77 11.62
N LEU A 169 5.73 6.70 10.86
CA LEU A 169 6.93 6.47 10.05
C LEU A 169 6.65 6.68 8.56
N TYR A 170 7.55 7.37 7.86
CA TYR A 170 7.39 7.74 6.45
C TYR A 170 8.73 7.72 5.69
N GLY A 171 8.68 8.03 4.40
CA GLY A 171 9.85 8.08 3.52
C GLY A 171 10.45 6.68 3.29
N SER A 172 11.77 6.56 3.37
CA SER A 172 12.48 5.29 3.17
C SER A 172 12.17 4.20 4.21
N ARG A 173 11.43 4.55 5.30
CA ARG A 173 10.93 3.59 6.30
C ARG A 173 9.69 2.83 5.85
N VAL A 174 9.02 3.28 4.78
CA VAL A 174 7.85 2.62 4.19
C VAL A 174 8.22 2.14 2.79
N ALA A 175 8.23 0.83 2.58
CA ALA A 175 8.43 0.27 1.25
C ALA A 175 7.13 0.33 0.45
N ILE A 176 7.21 0.77 -0.80
CA ILE A 176 6.11 0.67 -1.76
C ILE A 176 6.53 -0.30 -2.85
N VAL A 177 5.71 -1.34 -3.01
CA VAL A 177 5.96 -2.45 -3.93
C VAL A 177 4.83 -2.49 -4.95
N ASN A 178 5.16 -2.31 -6.22
CA ASN A 178 4.21 -2.33 -7.32
C ASN A 178 4.43 -3.59 -8.15
N ASP A 179 3.50 -4.55 -8.06
CA ASP A 179 3.56 -5.81 -8.80
C ASP A 179 4.88 -6.57 -8.53
N GLY A 180 5.21 -6.72 -7.23
CA GLY A 180 6.42 -7.41 -6.77
C GLY A 180 7.71 -6.60 -6.82
N LEU A 181 7.71 -5.40 -7.44
CA LEU A 181 8.87 -4.53 -7.56
C LEU A 181 8.82 -3.38 -6.56
N ARG A 182 9.87 -3.26 -5.73
CA ARG A 182 10.03 -2.10 -4.84
C ARG A 182 10.32 -0.83 -5.64
N GLN A 183 9.52 0.20 -5.40
CA GLN A 183 9.70 1.54 -5.96
C GLN A 183 10.87 2.24 -5.28
N GLN A 184 11.77 2.85 -6.06
CA GLN A 184 13.04 3.40 -5.59
C GLN A 184 13.22 4.90 -5.90
N ASP A 185 12.14 5.66 -5.99
CA ASP A 185 12.17 7.07 -6.37
C ASP A 185 11.73 8.03 -5.27
N GLN A 186 11.41 7.50 -4.09
CA GLN A 186 10.83 8.26 -2.97
C GLN A 186 11.79 8.52 -1.80
N GLU A 187 13.06 8.10 -1.94
CA GLU A 187 14.04 8.16 -0.86
C GLU A 187 14.58 9.57 -0.62
N TRP A 188 14.42 10.46 -1.58
CA TRP A 188 14.89 11.83 -1.48
C TRP A 188 13.86 12.70 -0.78
N GLY A 189 14.19 13.23 0.38
CA GLY A 189 13.39 14.21 1.08
C GLY A 189 11.94 13.79 1.39
N VAL A 190 11.23 14.65 2.06
CA VAL A 190 9.82 14.48 2.42
C VAL A 190 8.85 14.92 1.32
N GLU A 191 9.35 15.64 0.31
CA GLU A 191 8.59 16.34 -0.72
C GLU A 191 8.39 15.58 -2.02
N HIS A 192 8.87 14.34 -2.08
CA HIS A 192 8.75 13.51 -3.27
C HIS A 192 7.67 12.44 -3.06
N ALA A 193 6.52 12.62 -3.72
CA ALA A 193 5.47 11.61 -3.72
C ALA A 193 5.85 10.37 -4.54
N PRO A 194 5.30 9.19 -4.24
CA PRO A 194 5.45 8.02 -5.08
C PRO A 194 4.90 8.24 -6.49
N ASN A 195 5.69 7.93 -7.52
CA ASN A 195 5.30 8.10 -8.93
C ASN A 195 4.56 6.85 -9.43
N ILE A 196 3.36 6.65 -8.94
CA ILE A 196 2.53 5.46 -9.19
C ILE A 196 1.12 5.88 -9.58
N ASP A 197 0.63 5.29 -10.66
CA ASP A 197 -0.78 5.37 -11.00
C ASP A 197 -1.58 4.33 -10.21
N ILE A 198 -2.44 4.79 -9.29
CA ILE A 198 -3.29 3.92 -8.47
C ILE A 198 -4.24 3.06 -9.30
N ASN A 199 -4.58 3.50 -10.52
CA ASN A 199 -5.49 2.78 -11.42
C ASN A 199 -4.91 1.48 -12.00
N THR A 200 -3.62 1.23 -11.81
CA THR A 200 -2.98 -0.05 -12.16
C THR A 200 -3.27 -1.15 -11.15
N ALA A 201 -3.76 -0.77 -9.97
CA ALA A 201 -4.04 -1.68 -8.86
C ALA A 201 -5.46 -2.28 -8.97
N SER A 202 -5.58 -3.57 -8.71
CA SER A 202 -6.87 -4.21 -8.37
C SER A 202 -7.02 -4.42 -6.87
N ASN A 203 -5.92 -4.35 -6.13
CA ASN A 203 -5.86 -4.50 -4.69
C ASN A 203 -4.62 -3.78 -4.15
N ILE A 204 -4.75 -3.14 -2.99
CA ILE A 204 -3.62 -2.56 -2.27
C ILE A 204 -3.64 -3.12 -0.86
N GLN A 205 -2.53 -3.75 -0.44
CA GLN A 205 -2.36 -4.28 0.90
C GLN A 205 -1.33 -3.47 1.68
N ILE A 206 -1.65 -3.10 2.91
CA ILE A 206 -0.76 -2.40 3.82
C ILE A 206 -0.35 -3.36 4.92
N ILE A 207 0.92 -3.73 5.01
CA ILE A 207 1.51 -4.55 6.06
C ILE A 207 2.20 -3.62 7.05
N LYS A 208 1.75 -3.62 8.30
CA LYS A 208 2.20 -2.67 9.33
C LYS A 208 3.37 -3.24 10.13
N GLY A 209 4.60 -2.86 9.80
CA GLY A 209 5.84 -3.29 10.43
C GLY A 209 6.78 -4.02 9.48
N ALA A 210 7.94 -4.44 9.99
CA ALA A 210 9.04 -4.99 9.18
C ALA A 210 8.91 -6.48 8.91
N SER A 211 7.73 -6.96 8.58
CA SER A 211 7.46 -8.40 8.42
C SER A 211 7.46 -8.88 6.96
N ALA A 212 7.41 -7.98 6.00
CA ALA A 212 7.48 -8.30 4.57
C ALA A 212 8.94 -8.46 4.07
N LEU A 213 9.69 -9.39 4.66
CA LEU A 213 11.13 -9.55 4.50
C LEU A 213 11.59 -9.77 3.05
N ARG A 214 10.76 -10.38 2.21
CA ARG A 214 11.02 -10.56 0.78
C ARG A 214 11.32 -9.24 0.06
N TYR A 215 10.63 -8.17 0.44
CA TYR A 215 10.71 -6.87 -0.24
C TYR A 215 11.73 -5.91 0.36
N GLY A 216 12.45 -6.34 1.40
CA GLY A 216 13.49 -5.58 2.08
C GLY A 216 13.38 -5.64 3.59
N GLY A 217 14.52 -5.70 4.27
CA GLY A 217 14.61 -5.70 5.72
C GLY A 217 14.59 -4.29 6.35
N ASP A 218 14.57 -3.26 5.52
CA ASP A 218 14.72 -1.85 5.92
C ASP A 218 13.38 -1.09 6.03
N ALA A 219 12.25 -1.73 5.70
CA ALA A 219 10.90 -1.15 5.80
C ALA A 219 10.36 -1.17 7.25
N ILE A 220 11.01 -0.44 8.16
CA ILE A 220 10.68 -0.46 9.60
C ILE A 220 9.28 0.08 9.94
N GLY A 221 8.69 0.91 9.09
CA GLY A 221 7.32 1.42 9.21
C GLY A 221 6.28 0.44 8.69
N GLY A 222 6.56 -0.20 7.57
CA GLY A 222 5.67 -1.13 6.90
C GLY A 222 5.87 -1.20 5.39
N THR A 223 5.08 -2.04 4.75
CA THR A 223 5.13 -2.27 3.30
C THR A 223 3.74 -2.09 2.69
N ILE A 224 3.66 -1.35 1.59
CA ILE A 224 2.47 -1.15 0.78
C ILE A 224 2.64 -1.98 -0.49
N LEU A 225 1.79 -3.00 -0.66
CA LEU A 225 1.79 -3.87 -1.84
C LEU A 225 0.66 -3.44 -2.77
N ILE A 226 1.01 -3.10 -4.00
CA ILE A 226 0.10 -2.71 -5.07
C ILE A 226 0.04 -3.88 -6.05
N GLU A 227 -1.12 -4.51 -6.14
CA GLU A 227 -1.32 -5.75 -6.88
C GLU A 227 -2.18 -5.51 -8.12
N PRO A 228 -1.76 -5.98 -9.30
CA PRO A 228 -2.55 -5.90 -10.53
C PRO A 228 -3.72 -6.90 -10.52
N ALA A 229 -4.57 -6.83 -11.53
CA ALA A 229 -5.64 -7.79 -11.74
C ALA A 229 -5.08 -9.21 -12.00
N ARG A 230 -5.71 -10.21 -11.36
CA ARG A 230 -5.33 -11.62 -11.54
C ARG A 230 -5.46 -12.04 -13.00
N VAL A 231 -4.52 -12.84 -13.45
CA VAL A 231 -4.56 -13.50 -14.77
C VAL A 231 -5.60 -14.62 -14.74
N ILE A 232 -6.52 -14.60 -15.70
CA ILE A 232 -7.60 -15.58 -15.82
C ILE A 232 -7.24 -16.59 -16.90
N SER A 233 -7.36 -17.90 -16.61
CA SER A 233 -7.07 -19.00 -17.53
C SER A 233 -8.26 -19.35 -18.44
N LYS A 234 -8.94 -18.33 -18.96
CA LYS A 234 -10.10 -18.46 -19.86
C LYS A 234 -10.06 -17.35 -20.90
N ASP A 235 -10.52 -17.63 -22.12
CA ASP A 235 -10.67 -16.59 -23.14
C ASP A 235 -11.62 -15.50 -22.63
N THR A 236 -11.06 -14.34 -22.33
CA THR A 236 -11.80 -13.24 -21.71
C THR A 236 -11.19 -11.92 -22.16
N LEU A 237 -12.03 -11.03 -22.67
CA LEU A 237 -11.71 -9.62 -22.86
C LEU A 237 -12.58 -8.83 -21.90
N ARG A 238 -11.98 -8.10 -21.00
CA ARG A 238 -12.67 -7.25 -20.03
C ARG A 238 -11.87 -5.99 -19.77
N GLY A 239 -12.56 -4.96 -19.32
CA GLY A 239 -11.92 -3.72 -18.96
C GLY A 239 -12.91 -2.75 -18.33
N HIS A 240 -12.41 -1.59 -18.03
CA HIS A 240 -13.24 -0.47 -17.59
C HIS A 240 -12.68 0.86 -18.11
N ALA A 241 -13.58 1.82 -18.29
CA ALA A 241 -13.24 3.20 -18.55
C ALA A 241 -13.83 4.07 -17.44
N ILE A 242 -13.02 4.95 -16.86
CA ILE A 242 -13.42 5.88 -15.79
C ILE A 242 -13.19 7.29 -16.28
N LEU A 243 -14.26 8.10 -16.27
CA LEU A 243 -14.20 9.55 -16.53
C LEU A 243 -14.60 10.24 -15.23
N GLN A 244 -13.78 11.19 -14.78
CA GLN A 244 -14.06 11.96 -13.58
C GLN A 244 -13.85 13.44 -13.85
N GLY A 245 -14.84 14.25 -13.46
CA GLY A 245 -14.73 15.72 -13.41
C GLY A 245 -14.89 16.20 -11.97
N GLN A 246 -14.22 17.31 -11.64
CA GLN A 246 -14.27 17.91 -10.30
C GLN A 246 -14.36 19.43 -10.35
N THR A 247 -15.02 20.01 -9.34
CA THR A 247 -15.23 21.47 -9.28
C THR A 247 -14.03 22.20 -8.71
N ASN A 248 -13.34 21.64 -7.74
CA ASN A 248 -12.12 22.23 -7.19
C ASN A 248 -10.92 21.79 -8.03
N GLY A 249 -10.13 22.77 -8.51
CA GLY A 249 -9.16 22.55 -9.60
C GLY A 249 -9.80 22.56 -10.99
N ARG A 250 -11.14 22.64 -11.10
CA ARG A 250 -11.95 22.80 -12.34
C ARG A 250 -11.48 21.92 -13.49
N GLY A 251 -11.21 20.64 -13.23
CA GLY A 251 -10.63 19.72 -14.19
C GLY A 251 -11.12 18.30 -14.03
N GLY A 252 -10.33 17.33 -14.45
CA GLY A 252 -10.72 15.94 -14.35
C GLY A 252 -9.65 14.94 -14.79
N SER A 253 -10.05 13.68 -14.83
CA SER A 253 -9.23 12.54 -15.25
C SER A 253 -10.00 11.58 -16.14
N ALA A 254 -9.25 10.87 -16.98
CA ALA A 254 -9.74 9.77 -17.80
C ALA A 254 -8.78 8.58 -17.62
N THR A 255 -9.33 7.41 -17.29
CA THR A 255 -8.57 6.17 -17.17
C THR A 255 -9.25 5.09 -17.98
N THR A 256 -8.46 4.27 -18.67
CA THR A 256 -8.96 3.08 -19.37
C THR A 256 -8.06 1.91 -19.05
N THR A 257 -8.65 0.79 -18.60
CA THR A 257 -7.96 -0.47 -18.37
C THR A 257 -8.56 -1.54 -19.27
N ILE A 258 -7.71 -2.28 -19.98
CA ILE A 258 -8.09 -3.38 -20.89
C ILE A 258 -7.27 -4.61 -20.49
N ASN A 259 -7.95 -5.73 -20.28
CA ASN A 259 -7.34 -7.02 -19.96
C ASN A 259 -7.83 -8.06 -20.95
N ASN A 260 -6.90 -8.65 -21.69
CA ASN A 260 -7.15 -9.73 -22.65
C ASN A 260 -6.45 -11.00 -22.18
N TYR A 261 -7.23 -12.02 -21.88
CA TYR A 261 -6.75 -13.31 -21.40
C TYR A 261 -7.10 -14.40 -22.41
N ARG A 262 -6.23 -15.40 -22.54
CA ARG A 262 -6.44 -16.57 -23.39
C ARG A 262 -6.33 -17.86 -22.57
N ALA A 263 -7.20 -18.80 -22.84
CA ALA A 263 -7.16 -20.14 -22.21
C ALA A 263 -5.82 -20.85 -22.44
N SER A 264 -5.09 -20.49 -23.52
CA SER A 264 -3.73 -20.97 -23.78
C SER A 264 -2.65 -20.43 -22.83
N GLY A 265 -3.00 -19.52 -21.90
CA GLY A 265 -2.08 -18.89 -20.94
C GLY A 265 -1.54 -17.53 -21.38
N TRP A 266 -1.70 -17.10 -22.62
CA TRP A 266 -1.29 -15.76 -23.05
C TRP A 266 -2.20 -14.68 -22.49
N TYR A 267 -1.61 -13.57 -22.04
CA TYR A 267 -2.37 -12.41 -21.58
C TYR A 267 -1.69 -11.08 -21.90
N GLN A 268 -2.51 -10.05 -22.02
CA GLN A 268 -2.09 -8.66 -22.19
C GLN A 268 -2.98 -7.78 -21.30
N GLN A 269 -2.36 -6.79 -20.67
CA GLN A 269 -3.04 -5.79 -19.86
C GLN A 269 -2.52 -4.41 -20.25
N ALA A 270 -3.40 -3.44 -20.34
CA ALA A 270 -3.05 -2.06 -20.63
C ALA A 270 -3.88 -1.14 -19.74
N THR A 271 -3.23 -0.19 -19.04
CA THR A 271 -3.88 0.90 -18.32
C THR A 271 -3.31 2.21 -18.80
N LEU A 272 -4.19 3.14 -19.18
CA LEU A 272 -3.86 4.48 -19.64
C LEU A 272 -4.60 5.47 -18.75
N THR A 273 -3.90 6.45 -18.19
CA THR A 273 -4.47 7.49 -17.35
C THR A 273 -3.98 8.86 -17.80
N TYR A 274 -4.88 9.81 -17.90
CA TYR A 274 -4.58 11.24 -18.07
C TYR A 274 -5.41 12.06 -17.10
N LYS A 275 -4.77 13.05 -16.44
CA LYS A 275 -5.39 13.93 -15.48
C LYS A 275 -4.87 15.35 -15.70
N LYS A 276 -5.78 16.34 -15.65
CA LYS A 276 -5.42 17.76 -15.66
C LYS A 276 -6.32 18.55 -14.74
N LEU A 277 -5.70 19.30 -13.83
CA LEU A 277 -6.35 20.19 -12.87
C LEU A 277 -5.66 21.57 -12.93
N GLY A 278 -6.43 22.63 -12.83
CA GLY A 278 -5.94 23.99 -12.58
C GLY A 278 -5.71 24.22 -11.08
N ASP A 279 -5.57 25.48 -10.71
CA ASP A 279 -5.38 25.88 -9.31
C ASP A 279 -6.49 25.38 -8.41
N PHE A 280 -6.12 24.89 -7.22
CA PHE A 280 -7.10 24.55 -6.19
C PHE A 280 -7.60 25.79 -5.47
N GLU A 281 -8.72 25.66 -4.79
CA GLU A 281 -9.37 26.73 -4.04
C GLU A 281 -9.53 26.29 -2.58
N ALA A 282 -9.02 27.09 -1.64
CA ALA A 282 -9.41 27.07 -0.25
C ALA A 282 -10.83 27.68 -0.11
N PRO A 283 -11.52 27.57 1.04
CA PRO A 283 -12.88 28.11 1.18
C PRO A 283 -13.06 29.56 0.77
N ASN A 284 -12.03 30.40 0.88
CA ASN A 284 -12.14 31.86 0.71
C ASN A 284 -11.20 32.46 -0.36
N TYR A 285 -10.29 31.67 -0.95
CA TYR A 285 -9.30 32.15 -1.91
C TYR A 285 -8.72 31.03 -2.78
N VAL A 286 -8.12 31.44 -3.91
CA VAL A 286 -7.38 30.54 -4.80
C VAL A 286 -6.01 30.21 -4.21
N LEU A 287 -5.66 28.94 -4.20
CA LEU A 287 -4.33 28.45 -3.88
C LEU A 287 -3.46 28.57 -5.15
N SER A 288 -2.85 29.73 -5.34
CA SER A 288 -2.17 30.10 -6.57
C SER A 288 -1.03 29.17 -6.93
N ASN A 289 -0.96 28.73 -8.19
CA ASN A 289 0.05 27.84 -8.75
C ASN A 289 0.05 26.44 -8.11
N THR A 290 -1.13 25.84 -7.94
CA THR A 290 -1.30 24.50 -7.39
C THR A 290 -1.86 23.50 -8.40
N GLY A 291 -1.98 23.88 -9.67
CA GLY A 291 -2.43 23.02 -10.75
C GLY A 291 -1.52 21.79 -10.94
N SER A 292 -2.05 20.76 -11.58
CA SER A 292 -1.28 19.53 -11.88
C SER A 292 -1.73 18.89 -13.18
N GLU A 293 -0.76 18.28 -13.88
CA GLU A 293 -0.99 17.48 -15.07
C GLU A 293 -0.25 16.15 -14.94
N THR A 294 -0.93 15.03 -15.22
CA THR A 294 -0.35 13.69 -15.09
C THR A 294 -0.76 12.83 -16.27
N ALA A 295 0.20 12.10 -16.84
CA ALA A 295 -0.03 11.06 -17.84
C ALA A 295 0.66 9.77 -17.41
N ALA A 296 -0.05 8.66 -17.43
CA ALA A 296 0.50 7.36 -17.06
C ALA A 296 0.10 6.28 -18.06
N VAL A 297 1.04 5.37 -18.32
CA VAL A 297 0.88 4.21 -19.19
C VAL A 297 1.44 2.98 -18.48
N ASN A 298 0.67 1.90 -18.43
CA ASN A 298 1.12 0.62 -17.93
C ASN A 298 0.73 -0.47 -18.94
N LEU A 299 1.72 -1.20 -19.43
CA LEU A 299 1.55 -2.27 -20.41
C LEU A 299 2.17 -3.56 -19.86
N VAL A 300 1.41 -4.64 -19.89
CA VAL A 300 1.86 -5.97 -19.48
C VAL A 300 1.56 -6.96 -20.61
N ALA A 301 2.52 -7.81 -20.93
CA ALA A 301 2.32 -8.95 -21.79
C ALA A 301 3.01 -10.17 -21.18
N GLY A 302 2.34 -11.31 -21.18
CA GLY A 302 2.91 -12.49 -20.57
C GLY A 302 2.23 -13.77 -20.99
N PHE A 303 2.84 -14.85 -20.56
CA PHE A 303 2.35 -16.20 -20.68
C PHE A 303 2.41 -16.87 -19.32
N LYS A 304 1.31 -17.46 -18.86
CA LYS A 304 1.21 -18.09 -17.55
C LYS A 304 0.44 -19.39 -17.65
N THR A 305 1.09 -20.45 -17.20
CA THR A 305 0.47 -21.75 -16.88
C THR A 305 0.69 -22.05 -15.42
N PHE A 306 0.19 -23.18 -14.93
CA PHE A 306 0.49 -23.65 -13.58
C PHE A 306 1.98 -23.96 -13.41
N GLU A 307 2.61 -24.61 -14.39
CA GLU A 307 4.00 -25.08 -14.27
C GLU A 307 5.05 -23.99 -14.49
N TYR A 308 4.79 -23.06 -15.39
CA TYR A 308 5.73 -21.99 -15.74
C TYR A 308 5.03 -20.77 -16.31
N GLY A 309 5.70 -19.66 -16.22
CA GLY A 309 5.24 -18.42 -16.81
C GLY A 309 6.37 -17.41 -16.96
N ALA A 310 6.10 -16.42 -17.81
CA ALA A 310 6.96 -15.27 -17.96
C ALA A 310 6.13 -14.05 -18.35
N SER A 311 6.52 -12.87 -17.91
CA SER A 311 5.88 -11.60 -18.26
C SER A 311 6.89 -10.48 -18.41
N ALA A 312 6.53 -9.51 -19.25
CA ALA A 312 7.20 -8.24 -19.38
C ALA A 312 6.20 -7.12 -19.11
N LYS A 313 6.62 -6.13 -18.32
CA LYS A 313 5.84 -4.94 -17.97
C LYS A 313 6.64 -3.69 -18.29
N TYR A 314 5.99 -2.73 -18.91
CA TYR A 314 6.49 -1.38 -19.06
C TYR A 314 5.54 -0.41 -18.38
N SER A 315 6.07 0.47 -17.55
CA SER A 315 5.33 1.55 -16.90
C SER A 315 5.98 2.89 -17.21
N PHE A 316 5.14 3.87 -17.49
CA PHE A 316 5.52 5.26 -17.66
C PHE A 316 4.61 6.13 -16.80
N TYR A 317 5.20 7.04 -16.05
CA TYR A 317 4.48 8.03 -15.25
C TYR A 317 5.14 9.38 -15.44
N ASN A 318 4.39 10.35 -15.94
CA ASN A 318 4.84 11.72 -16.11
C ASN A 318 3.92 12.66 -15.36
N SER A 319 4.48 13.57 -14.58
CA SER A 319 3.71 14.54 -13.82
C SER A 319 4.39 15.91 -13.81
N ASP A 320 3.59 16.97 -14.00
CA ASP A 320 3.93 18.37 -13.79
C ASP A 320 3.05 18.91 -12.67
N ILE A 321 3.66 19.42 -11.60
CA ILE A 321 2.97 19.80 -10.35
C ILE A 321 3.39 21.20 -9.96
N GLY A 322 2.44 22.12 -9.92
CA GLY A 322 2.62 23.45 -9.37
C GLY A 322 2.80 23.42 -7.85
N ILE A 323 3.70 24.24 -7.34
CA ILE A 323 3.94 24.44 -5.91
C ILE A 323 3.32 25.76 -5.49
N LEU A 324 2.62 25.77 -4.34
CA LEU A 324 1.94 26.96 -3.82
C LEU A 324 2.84 28.19 -3.89
N ARG A 325 2.40 29.21 -4.66
CA ARG A 325 3.18 30.43 -4.88
C ARG A 325 3.51 31.18 -3.59
N ALA A 326 2.58 31.16 -2.63
CA ALA A 326 2.72 31.84 -1.34
C ALA A 326 3.79 31.24 -0.42
N SER A 327 4.32 30.04 -0.69
CA SER A 327 5.41 29.44 0.08
C SER A 327 6.81 29.93 -0.33
N HIS A 328 6.93 30.64 -1.47
CA HIS A 328 8.21 31.15 -2.00
C HIS A 328 8.30 32.65 -1.83
N ILE A 329 8.88 33.08 -0.72
CA ILE A 329 8.95 34.47 -0.25
C ILE A 329 10.38 34.99 -0.36
N GLY A 330 10.52 36.18 -0.90
CA GLY A 330 11.82 36.75 -1.30
C GLY A 330 12.65 37.40 -0.18
N ASN A 331 12.08 37.65 1.01
CA ASN A 331 12.79 38.28 2.12
C ASN A 331 12.34 37.75 3.50
N ALA A 332 13.17 37.97 4.51
CA ALA A 332 12.92 37.45 5.86
C ALA A 332 11.69 38.07 6.53
N SER A 333 11.46 39.40 6.36
CA SER A 333 10.32 40.07 6.98
C SER A 333 8.99 39.55 6.46
N ASP A 334 8.86 39.39 5.13
CA ASP A 334 7.65 38.81 4.54
C ASP A 334 7.46 37.33 4.89
N LEU A 335 8.54 36.56 4.99
CA LEU A 335 8.48 35.15 5.42
C LEU A 335 7.93 35.05 6.84
N VAL A 336 8.50 35.79 7.79
CA VAL A 336 8.05 35.84 9.19
C VAL A 336 6.60 36.31 9.27
N ARG A 337 6.24 37.36 8.53
CA ARG A 337 4.86 37.85 8.48
C ARG A 337 3.89 36.79 7.95
N SER A 338 4.26 36.08 6.89
CA SER A 338 3.44 35.02 6.32
C SER A 338 3.19 33.87 7.29
N ILE A 339 4.26 33.40 7.96
CA ILE A 339 4.18 32.34 8.94
C ILE A 339 3.29 32.76 10.13
N ASN A 340 3.59 33.92 10.75
CA ASN A 340 2.91 34.36 11.96
C ASN A 340 1.45 34.80 11.72
N SER A 341 1.14 35.39 10.54
CA SER A 341 -0.24 35.77 10.18
C SER A 341 -1.08 34.59 9.73
N ARG A 342 -0.44 33.49 9.33
CA ARG A 342 -1.10 32.28 8.77
C ARG A 342 -2.01 32.60 7.60
N GLN A 343 -1.70 33.61 6.79
CA GLN A 343 -2.44 34.03 5.60
C GLN A 343 -1.50 34.06 4.40
N PRO A 344 -1.95 33.61 3.22
CA PRO A 344 -1.14 33.68 2.01
C PRO A 344 -0.91 35.14 1.63
N LEU A 345 0.35 35.54 1.42
CA LEU A 345 0.70 36.90 0.96
C LEU A 345 0.51 37.09 -0.54
N ILE A 346 0.38 36.01 -1.30
CA ILE A 346 0.22 36.03 -2.75
C ILE A 346 -1.00 35.18 -3.09
N ILE A 347 -2.02 35.85 -3.67
CA ILE A 347 -3.24 35.19 -4.16
C ILE A 347 -3.45 35.77 -5.58
N ASN A 348 -3.39 34.91 -6.60
CA ASN A 348 -3.65 35.21 -7.99
C ASN A 348 -5.02 34.68 -8.41
N ASP A 349 -5.50 35.12 -9.57
CA ASP A 349 -6.67 34.53 -10.19
C ASP A 349 -6.42 33.08 -10.60
N PHE A 350 -7.50 32.33 -10.73
CA PHE A 350 -7.46 30.92 -11.14
C PHE A 350 -6.83 30.73 -12.53
N THR A 351 -5.92 29.77 -12.69
CA THR A 351 -5.33 29.40 -13.98
C THR A 351 -5.12 27.88 -14.10
N TYR A 352 -4.92 27.39 -15.34
CA TYR A 352 -4.42 26.06 -15.64
C TYR A 352 -2.92 26.04 -15.93
N ASP A 353 -2.27 27.20 -15.96
CA ASP A 353 -0.83 27.29 -16.16
C ASP A 353 -0.09 26.82 -14.93
N ILE A 354 1.00 26.09 -15.14
CA ILE A 354 1.87 25.56 -14.09
C ILE A 354 3.22 26.24 -14.22
N ASP A 355 3.38 27.33 -13.48
CA ASP A 355 4.59 28.14 -13.48
C ASP A 355 5.55 27.73 -12.35
N ALA A 356 6.76 28.30 -12.34
CA ALA A 356 7.66 28.16 -11.20
C ALA A 356 7.10 28.90 -9.96
N PRO A 357 7.19 28.30 -8.76
CA PRO A 357 7.86 27.04 -8.43
C PRO A 357 7.04 25.82 -8.84
N LYS A 358 7.70 24.79 -9.39
CA LYS A 358 7.06 23.54 -9.80
C LYS A 358 7.99 22.33 -9.79
N GLN A 359 7.43 21.15 -9.79
CA GLN A 359 8.12 19.89 -9.99
C GLN A 359 7.67 19.22 -11.29
N GLN A 360 8.62 18.62 -12.00
CA GLN A 360 8.36 17.73 -13.14
C GLN A 360 9.04 16.41 -12.91
N VAL A 361 8.33 15.33 -13.16
CA VAL A 361 8.83 13.97 -12.99
C VAL A 361 8.51 13.15 -14.22
N ALA A 362 9.50 12.42 -14.74
CA ALA A 362 9.32 11.37 -15.73
C ALA A 362 9.91 10.07 -15.17
N HIS A 363 9.07 9.08 -14.94
CA HIS A 363 9.48 7.78 -14.40
C HIS A 363 9.17 6.68 -15.39
N HIS A 364 10.20 5.88 -15.76
CA HIS A 364 10.09 4.71 -16.61
C HIS A 364 10.46 3.47 -15.82
N GLY A 365 9.60 2.46 -15.86
CA GLY A 365 9.84 1.15 -15.27
C GLY A 365 9.79 0.06 -16.34
N LEU A 366 10.76 -0.82 -16.36
CA LEU A 366 10.77 -2.05 -17.14
C LEU A 366 10.96 -3.22 -16.19
N GLN A 367 10.09 -4.21 -16.27
CA GLN A 367 10.11 -5.37 -15.38
C GLN A 367 9.93 -6.66 -16.18
N PHE A 368 10.70 -7.69 -15.82
CA PHE A 368 10.59 -9.05 -16.34
C PHE A 368 10.46 -10.02 -15.18
N ASN A 369 9.42 -10.84 -15.21
CA ASN A 369 9.15 -11.88 -14.24
C ASN A 369 9.17 -13.23 -14.95
N ALA A 370 9.75 -14.25 -14.34
CA ALA A 370 9.68 -15.61 -14.83
C ALA A 370 9.60 -16.58 -13.65
N PHE A 371 8.84 -17.66 -13.81
CA PHE A 371 8.81 -18.70 -12.80
C PHE A 371 8.72 -20.08 -13.41
N LYS A 372 9.13 -21.08 -12.62
CA LYS A 372 8.92 -22.50 -12.91
C LYS A 372 8.60 -23.26 -11.62
N ARG A 373 7.58 -24.11 -11.67
CA ARG A 373 7.26 -25.06 -10.61
C ARG A 373 7.99 -26.37 -10.81
N PHE A 374 8.42 -26.96 -9.73
CA PHE A 374 9.07 -28.26 -9.67
C PHE A 374 8.23 -29.18 -8.79
N ALA A 375 7.83 -30.33 -9.31
CA ALA A 375 7.01 -31.29 -8.57
C ALA A 375 7.68 -31.68 -7.25
N GLY A 376 6.92 -31.61 -6.14
CA GLY A 376 7.38 -31.95 -4.80
C GLY A 376 8.35 -30.96 -4.15
N LEU A 377 8.69 -29.83 -4.82
CA LEU A 377 9.58 -28.79 -4.27
C LEU A 377 8.89 -27.45 -4.15
N GLY A 378 8.05 -27.08 -5.16
CA GLY A 378 7.40 -25.78 -5.18
C GLY A 378 7.83 -24.91 -6.37
N LYS A 379 7.80 -23.59 -6.21
CA LYS A 379 7.96 -22.59 -7.26
C LYS A 379 9.29 -21.83 -7.11
N LEU A 380 10.09 -21.80 -8.18
CA LEU A 380 11.26 -20.92 -8.31
C LEU A 380 10.88 -19.74 -9.18
N SER A 381 11.16 -18.53 -8.73
CA SER A 381 10.87 -17.27 -9.44
C SER A 381 12.12 -16.41 -9.60
N MET A 382 12.14 -15.64 -10.68
CA MET A 382 13.17 -14.65 -10.97
C MET A 382 12.49 -13.37 -11.43
N ASP A 383 12.83 -12.26 -10.79
CA ASP A 383 12.36 -10.92 -11.13
C ASP A 383 13.56 -10.06 -11.49
N TYR A 384 13.48 -9.36 -12.61
CA TYR A 384 14.44 -8.31 -13.01
C TYR A 384 13.69 -7.02 -13.24
N SER A 385 14.24 -5.90 -12.79
CA SER A 385 13.68 -4.59 -13.09
C SER A 385 14.75 -3.55 -13.36
N PHE A 386 14.38 -2.61 -14.21
CA PHE A 386 15.10 -1.37 -14.46
C PHE A 386 14.14 -0.20 -14.26
N GLN A 387 14.54 0.77 -13.43
CA GLN A 387 13.80 2.00 -13.18
C GLN A 387 14.70 3.18 -13.58
N PHE A 388 14.12 4.13 -14.29
CA PHE A 388 14.72 5.42 -14.60
C PHE A 388 13.79 6.53 -14.19
N ASN A 389 14.22 7.38 -13.28
CA ASN A 389 13.50 8.54 -12.80
C ASN A 389 14.28 9.81 -13.11
N ASN A 390 13.72 10.70 -13.93
CA ASN A 390 14.19 12.06 -14.09
C ASN A 390 13.29 13.00 -13.32
N ARG A 391 13.87 13.76 -12.40
CA ARG A 391 13.14 14.76 -11.60
C ARG A 391 13.75 16.12 -11.77
N LYS A 392 12.89 17.11 -12.05
CA LYS A 392 13.27 18.51 -12.17
C LYS A 392 12.44 19.34 -11.21
N GLU A 393 13.11 20.28 -10.53
CA GLU A 393 12.45 21.32 -9.74
C GLU A 393 12.82 22.68 -10.29
N PHE A 394 11.82 23.53 -10.42
CA PHE A 394 11.98 24.89 -10.91
C PHE A 394 11.63 25.85 -9.80
N ASP A 395 12.54 26.74 -9.50
CA ASP A 395 12.35 27.85 -8.56
C ASP A 395 12.10 29.15 -9.32
N ILE A 396 11.70 30.20 -8.60
CA ILE A 396 11.53 31.54 -9.13
C ILE A 396 12.91 32.16 -9.37
N ARG A 397 13.39 32.07 -10.59
CA ARG A 397 14.71 32.54 -10.99
C ARG A 397 14.57 33.87 -11.81
N ARG A 398 15.66 34.66 -11.82
CA ARG A 398 15.70 35.97 -12.54
C ARG A 398 16.82 35.97 -13.57
N GLY A 399 16.70 36.89 -14.55
CA GLY A 399 17.72 37.12 -15.58
C GLY A 399 17.88 35.93 -16.53
N ALA A 400 19.13 35.59 -16.90
CA ALA A 400 19.44 34.55 -17.86
C ALA A 400 19.07 33.13 -17.37
N ASN A 401 18.76 32.96 -16.11
CA ASN A 401 18.45 31.63 -15.52
C ASN A 401 16.94 31.37 -15.47
N VAL A 402 16.09 32.25 -15.98
CA VAL A 402 14.63 32.01 -16.06
C VAL A 402 14.36 30.77 -16.91
N GLY A 403 13.53 29.86 -16.38
CA GLY A 403 13.17 28.60 -17.06
C GLY A 403 14.20 27.47 -16.96
N LEU A 404 15.40 27.71 -16.38
CA LEU A 404 16.31 26.60 -16.05
C LEU A 404 15.87 25.91 -14.77
N ALA A 405 15.95 24.59 -14.75
CA ALA A 405 15.72 23.82 -13.54
C ALA A 405 16.73 24.20 -12.44
N SER A 406 16.29 24.25 -11.23
CA SER A 406 17.12 24.46 -10.04
C SER A 406 17.61 23.13 -9.44
N LEU A 407 16.90 22.05 -9.70
CA LEU A 407 17.30 20.69 -9.43
C LEU A 407 16.95 19.87 -10.68
N ASP A 408 17.86 19.05 -11.15
CA ASP A 408 17.66 18.13 -12.27
C ASP A 408 18.47 16.87 -11.97
N ILE A 409 17.80 15.77 -11.67
CA ILE A 409 18.41 14.54 -11.17
C ILE A 409 17.91 13.35 -11.98
N ASP A 410 18.86 12.53 -12.45
CA ASP A 410 18.62 11.22 -13.03
C ASP A 410 18.95 10.13 -12.00
N LEU A 411 17.94 9.35 -11.61
CA LEU A 411 18.09 8.17 -10.78
C LEU A 411 17.84 6.92 -11.63
N GLN A 412 18.84 6.03 -11.69
CA GLN A 412 18.73 4.72 -12.33
C GLN A 412 18.84 3.64 -11.28
N THR A 413 17.89 2.69 -11.28
CA THR A 413 17.94 1.55 -10.36
C THR A 413 17.71 0.26 -11.11
N GLN A 414 18.57 -0.73 -10.87
CA GLN A 414 18.42 -2.09 -11.35
C GLN A 414 18.27 -3.03 -10.17
N ASN A 415 17.29 -3.93 -10.25
CA ASN A 415 17.10 -4.98 -9.25
C ASN A 415 17.01 -6.33 -9.94
N ILE A 416 17.59 -7.33 -9.31
CA ILE A 416 17.39 -8.74 -9.65
C ILE A 416 17.09 -9.51 -8.36
N SER A 417 16.05 -10.33 -8.38
CA SER A 417 15.67 -11.18 -7.26
C SER A 417 15.42 -12.59 -7.74
N VAL A 418 15.95 -13.57 -7.03
CA VAL A 418 15.70 -14.99 -7.28
C VAL A 418 15.22 -15.61 -5.96
N TYR A 419 14.04 -16.21 -5.97
CA TYR A 419 13.48 -16.78 -4.77
C TYR A 419 12.69 -18.04 -5.07
N ALA A 420 12.61 -18.90 -4.07
CA ALA A 420 11.85 -20.14 -4.10
C ALA A 420 10.77 -20.14 -3.00
N VAL A 421 9.58 -20.61 -3.37
CA VAL A 421 8.49 -20.92 -2.43
C VAL A 421 8.25 -22.41 -2.48
N ALA A 422 8.51 -23.10 -1.36
CA ALA A 422 8.29 -24.53 -1.20
C ALA A 422 6.95 -24.74 -0.47
N ASP A 423 5.89 -25.02 -1.24
CA ASP A 423 4.51 -25.20 -0.82
C ASP A 423 4.03 -26.67 -0.84
N ALA A 424 4.95 -27.60 -1.13
CA ALA A 424 4.65 -29.03 -1.22
C ALA A 424 4.48 -29.74 0.14
N PHE A 425 4.66 -29.03 1.26
CA PHE A 425 4.50 -29.57 2.60
C PHE A 425 3.11 -29.22 3.15
N GLU A 426 2.34 -30.21 3.52
CA GLU A 426 0.91 -30.07 3.87
C GLU A 426 0.58 -28.98 4.91
N LYS A 427 1.53 -28.69 5.82
CA LYS A 427 1.34 -27.73 6.94
C LYS A 427 2.42 -26.67 7.04
N THR A 428 3.35 -26.62 6.10
CA THR A 428 4.49 -25.72 6.20
C THR A 428 4.87 -25.19 4.84
N THR A 429 4.95 -23.88 4.75
CA THR A 429 5.46 -23.19 3.56
C THR A 429 6.80 -22.56 3.91
N TYR A 430 7.80 -22.77 3.07
CA TYR A 430 9.10 -22.12 3.16
C TYR A 430 9.26 -21.16 1.99
N GLU A 431 9.81 -19.98 2.26
CA GLU A 431 10.22 -19.04 1.23
C GLU A 431 11.67 -18.63 1.51
N ALA A 432 12.52 -18.63 0.48
CA ALA A 432 13.89 -18.17 0.59
C ALA A 432 14.35 -17.53 -0.73
N GLY A 433 15.21 -16.54 -0.65
CA GLY A 433 15.70 -15.86 -1.84
C GLY A 433 16.91 -14.98 -1.59
N ILE A 434 17.46 -14.50 -2.71
CA ILE A 434 18.53 -13.52 -2.77
C ILE A 434 18.11 -12.42 -3.71
N ASP A 435 18.54 -11.20 -3.41
CA ASP A 435 18.35 -10.03 -4.27
C ASP A 435 19.59 -9.17 -4.34
N TYR A 436 19.71 -8.48 -5.45
CA TYR A 436 20.75 -7.49 -5.70
C TYR A 436 20.11 -6.22 -6.27
N MET A 437 20.54 -5.08 -5.77
CA MET A 437 20.18 -3.75 -6.27
C MET A 437 21.45 -2.97 -6.58
N ASN A 438 21.45 -2.30 -7.73
CA ASN A 438 22.39 -1.24 -8.05
C ASN A 438 21.62 0.05 -8.34
N GLN A 439 22.05 1.16 -7.75
CA GLN A 439 21.42 2.46 -7.90
C GLN A 439 22.47 3.53 -8.21
N LEU A 440 22.20 4.34 -9.24
CA LEU A 440 23.06 5.41 -9.71
C LEU A 440 22.30 6.72 -9.70
N ASN A 441 22.81 7.73 -9.01
CA ASN A 441 22.29 9.09 -9.01
C ASN A 441 23.23 10.04 -9.74
N ARG A 442 22.70 10.78 -10.70
CA ARG A 442 23.48 11.70 -11.54
C ARG A 442 22.76 13.06 -11.64
N PRO A 443 23.07 13.99 -10.74
CA PRO A 443 22.54 15.34 -10.83
C PRO A 443 23.20 16.13 -11.95
N ASN A 444 22.40 16.86 -12.74
CA ASN A 444 22.85 17.68 -13.84
C ASN A 444 23.58 18.95 -13.34
N ALA A 445 24.80 19.14 -13.78
CA ALA A 445 25.60 20.31 -13.43
C ALA A 445 25.14 21.61 -14.11
N GLU A 446 24.39 21.55 -15.23
CA GLU A 446 23.95 22.71 -16.00
C GLU A 446 22.89 23.55 -15.28
N THR A 447 22.33 23.07 -14.20
CA THR A 447 21.43 23.83 -13.33
C THR A 447 22.08 25.11 -12.78
N GLY A 448 23.42 25.11 -12.67
CA GLY A 448 24.18 26.21 -12.09
C GLY A 448 23.91 26.48 -10.62
N VAL A 449 23.33 25.48 -9.92
CA VAL A 449 23.02 25.52 -8.49
C VAL A 449 23.81 24.46 -7.75
N ARG A 450 24.12 24.71 -6.47
CA ARG A 450 24.69 23.70 -5.60
C ARG A 450 23.77 22.48 -5.54
N ARG A 451 24.35 21.31 -5.74
CA ARG A 451 23.61 20.05 -5.77
C ARG A 451 23.13 19.70 -4.37
N LEU A 452 21.82 19.55 -4.20
CA LEU A 452 21.22 19.10 -2.94
C LEU A 452 21.68 17.67 -2.61
N ILE A 453 21.52 16.74 -3.56
CA ILE A 453 21.98 15.35 -3.49
C ILE A 453 23.16 15.20 -4.49
N PRO A 454 24.30 14.67 -4.07
CA PRO A 454 25.48 14.52 -4.95
C PRO A 454 25.35 13.34 -5.94
N ASP A 455 26.34 13.21 -6.82
CA ASP A 455 26.57 11.97 -7.54
C ASP A 455 26.84 10.84 -6.53
N TYR A 456 26.14 9.71 -6.67
CA TYR A 456 26.42 8.52 -5.87
C TYR A 456 26.15 7.22 -6.65
N ASP A 457 26.85 6.18 -6.21
CA ASP A 457 26.65 4.79 -6.59
C ASP A 457 26.34 3.99 -5.33
N ALA A 458 25.24 3.24 -5.33
CA ALA A 458 24.87 2.39 -4.22
C ALA A 458 24.58 0.97 -4.68
N ASN A 459 25.02 -0.01 -3.88
CA ASN A 459 24.80 -1.42 -4.11
C ASN A 459 24.22 -2.07 -2.85
N LYS A 460 23.25 -2.95 -3.04
CA LYS A 460 22.67 -3.75 -1.95
C LYS A 460 22.56 -5.20 -2.39
N ILE A 461 23.11 -6.10 -1.59
CA ILE A 461 22.91 -7.54 -1.74
C ILE A 461 22.18 -8.05 -0.52
N GLY A 462 21.10 -8.80 -0.71
CA GLY A 462 20.24 -9.33 0.35
C GLY A 462 20.02 -10.82 0.23
N ALA A 463 19.79 -11.47 1.37
CA ALA A 463 19.32 -12.84 1.45
C ALA A 463 18.26 -12.95 2.54
N PHE A 464 17.19 -13.67 2.27
CA PHE A 464 16.11 -13.88 3.22
C PHE A 464 15.64 -15.33 3.24
N ALA A 465 15.05 -15.71 4.36
CA ALA A 465 14.32 -16.96 4.51
C ALA A 465 13.16 -16.75 5.48
N SER A 466 12.01 -17.33 5.17
CA SER A 466 10.84 -17.33 6.03
C SER A 466 10.13 -18.67 5.99
N LEU A 467 9.37 -18.95 7.02
CA LEU A 467 8.51 -20.11 7.11
C LEU A 467 7.15 -19.72 7.71
N THR A 468 6.10 -20.37 7.22
CA THR A 468 4.77 -20.37 7.85
C THR A 468 4.40 -21.80 8.13
N HIS A 469 3.99 -22.09 9.38
CA HIS A 469 3.65 -23.44 9.85
C HIS A 469 2.27 -23.44 10.51
N GLU A 470 1.42 -24.35 10.08
CA GLU A 470 0.06 -24.56 10.61
C GLU A 470 0.01 -25.90 11.38
N PRO A 471 0.51 -25.96 12.64
CA PRO A 471 0.57 -27.23 13.40
C PRO A 471 -0.82 -27.84 13.64
N SER A 472 -1.85 -27.00 13.66
CA SER A 472 -3.26 -27.41 13.79
C SER A 472 -4.17 -26.37 13.13
N GLU A 473 -5.46 -26.69 13.00
CA GLU A 473 -6.49 -25.77 12.51
C GLU A 473 -6.63 -24.46 13.33
N LYS A 474 -6.11 -24.44 14.57
CA LYS A 474 -6.18 -23.30 15.48
C LYS A 474 -4.93 -22.44 15.53
N TRP A 475 -3.78 -22.93 15.05
CA TRP A 475 -2.53 -22.22 15.18
C TRP A 475 -1.88 -21.96 13.83
N VAL A 476 -1.47 -20.72 13.62
CA VAL A 476 -0.56 -20.31 12.55
C VAL A 476 0.67 -19.70 13.20
N LEU A 477 1.84 -20.18 12.83
CA LEU A 477 3.13 -19.69 13.29
C LEU A 477 3.93 -19.22 12.08
N ASP A 478 4.54 -18.06 12.15
CA ASP A 478 5.48 -17.59 11.14
C ASP A 478 6.79 -17.10 11.75
N ALA A 479 7.86 -17.28 11.02
CA ALA A 479 9.17 -16.74 11.35
C ALA A 479 9.95 -16.42 10.09
N GLY A 480 10.82 -15.40 10.16
CA GLY A 480 11.66 -15.03 9.05
C GLY A 480 12.89 -14.28 9.47
N LEU A 481 13.93 -14.38 8.64
CA LEU A 481 15.22 -13.72 8.81
C LEU A 481 15.65 -13.10 7.49
N ARG A 482 16.32 -11.95 7.55
CA ARG A 482 16.93 -11.32 6.40
C ARG A 482 18.25 -10.65 6.81
N TYR A 483 19.21 -10.70 5.91
CA TYR A 483 20.45 -9.96 5.97
C TYR A 483 20.66 -9.20 4.67
N ASP A 484 20.99 -7.91 4.78
CA ASP A 484 21.39 -7.06 3.65
C ASP A 484 22.75 -6.42 3.94
N ARG A 485 23.59 -6.37 2.95
CA ARG A 485 24.77 -5.50 2.90
C ARG A 485 24.50 -4.37 1.92
N TYR A 486 24.59 -3.15 2.41
CA TYR A 486 24.40 -1.92 1.64
C TYR A 486 25.67 -1.10 1.64
N ASP A 487 26.21 -0.84 0.45
CA ASP A 487 27.39 -0.03 0.22
C ASP A 487 26.99 1.20 -0.60
N ILE A 488 27.42 2.39 -0.19
CA ILE A 488 27.20 3.66 -0.90
C ILE A 488 28.47 4.47 -0.98
N ASN A 489 28.75 4.99 -2.17
CA ASN A 489 29.90 5.84 -2.47
C ASN A 489 29.41 7.10 -3.19
N ALA A 490 29.78 8.28 -2.67
CA ALA A 490 29.35 9.56 -3.21
C ALA A 490 30.55 10.43 -3.62
N THR A 491 30.29 11.38 -4.53
CA THR A 491 31.27 12.44 -4.89
C THR A 491 30.64 13.78 -4.60
N LYS A 492 31.18 14.51 -3.62
CA LYS A 492 30.57 15.73 -3.11
C LYS A 492 31.60 16.84 -2.82
N PHE A 493 31.21 18.07 -3.16
CA PHE A 493 31.91 19.27 -2.72
C PHE A 493 31.28 19.82 -1.43
N TYR A 494 32.10 20.10 -0.44
CA TYR A 494 31.74 20.87 0.76
C TYR A 494 32.44 22.22 0.74
N LEU A 495 31.82 23.24 1.35
CA LEU A 495 32.54 24.44 1.74
C LEU A 495 33.56 24.05 2.82
N GLN A 496 34.81 24.54 2.69
CA GLN A 496 35.87 24.24 3.66
C GLN A 496 35.48 24.61 5.08
N SER A 497 34.92 25.83 5.27
CA SER A 497 34.46 26.28 6.58
C SER A 497 33.42 25.32 7.20
N ARG A 498 32.46 24.84 6.37
CA ARG A 498 31.44 23.93 6.87
C ARG A 498 32.01 22.55 7.21
N TRP A 499 32.98 22.07 6.44
CA TRP A 499 33.67 20.80 6.68
C TRP A 499 34.41 20.85 8.04
N GLU A 500 35.11 21.94 8.30
CA GLU A 500 35.82 22.21 9.56
C GLU A 500 34.83 22.43 10.72
N ASP A 501 33.78 23.25 10.56
CA ASP A 501 32.76 23.52 11.59
C ASP A 501 32.05 22.24 12.06
N LEU A 502 31.89 21.26 11.18
CA LEU A 502 31.30 19.95 11.49
C LEU A 502 32.31 18.97 12.09
N GLY A 503 33.61 19.34 12.17
CA GLY A 503 34.71 18.48 12.66
C GLY A 503 35.01 17.33 11.71
N TYR A 504 34.63 17.44 10.45
CA TYR A 504 34.85 16.39 9.43
C TYR A 504 36.29 16.32 8.96
N ASP A 505 37.02 17.40 9.04
CA ASP A 505 38.47 17.45 8.82
C ASP A 505 39.27 16.53 9.78
N GLY A 506 38.74 16.29 11.00
CA GLY A 506 39.30 15.31 11.94
C GLY A 506 38.67 13.92 11.76
N GLN A 507 37.32 13.82 11.65
CA GLN A 507 36.61 12.56 11.67
C GLN A 507 36.64 11.83 10.30
N PHE A 508 36.55 12.59 9.20
CA PHE A 508 36.41 12.09 7.83
C PHE A 508 37.49 12.58 6.88
N ALA A 509 38.67 12.98 7.40
CA ALA A 509 39.82 13.42 6.59
C ALA A 509 40.20 12.43 5.46
N ALA A 510 39.96 11.13 5.68
CA ALA A 510 40.23 10.10 4.67
C ALA A 510 39.36 10.23 3.41
N PHE A 511 38.22 10.92 3.48
CA PHE A 511 37.34 11.17 2.34
C PHE A 511 37.79 12.36 1.47
N GLU A 512 38.69 13.21 1.95
CA GLU A 512 39.21 14.37 1.21
C GLU A 512 40.01 13.92 0.01
N ARG A 513 39.83 14.57 -1.14
CA ARG A 513 40.53 14.28 -2.40
C ARG A 513 41.35 15.46 -2.92
N SER A 514 40.74 16.63 -2.95
CA SER A 514 41.41 17.85 -3.40
C SER A 514 40.68 19.11 -2.90
N GLU A 515 41.45 20.17 -2.70
CA GLU A 515 40.93 21.50 -2.43
C GLU A 515 40.74 22.28 -3.74
N GLN A 516 39.62 22.99 -3.90
CA GLN A 516 39.31 23.81 -5.06
C GLN A 516 38.73 25.16 -4.58
N GLY A 517 39.62 26.14 -4.45
CA GLY A 517 39.26 27.46 -3.91
C GLY A 517 38.83 27.34 -2.43
N ASN A 518 37.59 27.64 -2.11
CA ASN A 518 37.02 27.51 -0.76
C ASN A 518 36.22 26.23 -0.55
N GLN A 519 36.38 25.26 -1.45
CA GLN A 519 35.66 23.99 -1.41
C GLN A 519 36.63 22.80 -1.32
N ILE A 520 36.21 21.77 -0.66
CA ILE A 520 36.88 20.47 -0.60
C ILE A 520 36.05 19.46 -1.38
N LEU A 521 36.68 18.78 -2.36
CA LEU A 521 36.14 17.61 -3.02
C LEU A 521 36.35 16.40 -2.11
N THR A 522 35.28 15.68 -1.85
CA THR A 522 35.27 14.48 -0.99
C THR A 522 34.66 13.28 -1.70
N ASN A 523 35.09 12.08 -1.30
CA ASN A 523 34.45 10.81 -1.67
C ASN A 523 34.05 10.05 -0.40
N PRO A 524 32.90 10.36 0.22
CA PRO A 524 32.37 9.59 1.34
C PRO A 524 31.95 8.19 0.90
N GLU A 525 32.44 7.18 1.62
CA GLU A 525 32.12 5.76 1.40
C GLU A 525 31.58 5.18 2.71
N PHE A 526 30.38 4.58 2.64
CA PHE A 526 29.76 3.94 3.79
C PHE A 526 29.30 2.53 3.47
N GLN A 527 29.41 1.66 4.45
CA GLN A 527 28.96 0.29 4.41
C GLN A 527 28.10 -0.02 5.63
N TYR A 528 26.95 -0.64 5.40
CA TYR A 528 26.02 -1.02 6.45
C TYR A 528 25.65 -2.50 6.32
N ASP A 529 25.78 -3.21 7.44
CA ASP A 529 25.24 -4.57 7.61
C ASP A 529 23.89 -4.47 8.34
N LEU A 530 22.83 -4.92 7.66
CA LEU A 530 21.45 -4.75 8.10
C LEU A 530 20.84 -6.12 8.36
N PHE A 531 20.24 -6.27 9.54
CA PHE A 531 19.55 -7.50 9.93
C PHE A 531 18.07 -7.19 10.17
N ALA A 532 17.21 -8.10 9.73
CA ALA A 532 15.80 -8.07 10.07
C ALA A 532 15.32 -9.47 10.45
N PHE A 533 14.42 -9.55 11.41
CA PHE A 533 13.71 -10.77 11.73
C PHE A 533 12.25 -10.49 12.06
N THR A 534 11.41 -11.49 11.86
CA THR A 534 10.02 -11.50 12.33
C THR A 534 9.68 -12.85 12.91
N ALA A 535 8.84 -12.87 13.92
CA ALA A 535 8.24 -14.08 14.46
C ALA A 535 6.84 -13.78 14.95
N GLY A 536 5.88 -14.63 14.61
CA GLY A 536 4.49 -14.42 14.97
C GLY A 536 3.76 -15.71 15.29
N ALA A 537 2.67 -15.55 16.03
CA ALA A 537 1.73 -16.62 16.35
C ALA A 537 0.31 -16.07 16.25
N LYS A 538 -0.56 -16.80 15.57
CA LYS A 538 -1.99 -16.54 15.51
C LYS A 538 -2.74 -17.73 16.08
N TYR A 539 -3.70 -17.45 16.94
CA TYR A 539 -4.54 -18.44 17.57
C TYR A 539 -6.02 -18.17 17.29
N LEU A 540 -6.69 -19.13 16.67
CA LEU A 540 -8.13 -19.10 16.44
C LEU A 540 -8.83 -19.57 17.72
N LEU A 541 -9.41 -18.61 18.47
CA LEU A 541 -10.16 -18.94 19.69
C LEU A 541 -11.38 -19.81 19.35
N ASP A 542 -12.13 -19.38 18.33
CA ASP A 542 -13.25 -20.12 17.74
C ASP A 542 -13.44 -19.71 16.26
N THR A 543 -14.61 -19.92 15.69
CA THR A 543 -14.92 -19.55 14.30
C THR A 543 -15.16 -18.03 14.09
N HIS A 544 -15.23 -17.26 15.17
CA HIS A 544 -15.58 -15.84 15.15
C HIS A 544 -14.44 -14.94 15.63
N TYR A 545 -13.54 -15.45 16.46
CA TYR A 545 -12.49 -14.66 17.09
C TYR A 545 -11.11 -15.23 16.90
N ASP A 546 -10.17 -14.36 16.58
CA ASP A 546 -8.75 -14.71 16.52
C ASP A 546 -7.86 -13.66 17.20
N LEU A 547 -6.70 -14.12 17.68
CA LEU A 547 -5.68 -13.29 18.27
C LEU A 547 -4.34 -13.59 17.61
N ALA A 548 -3.71 -12.58 17.04
CA ALA A 548 -2.35 -12.67 16.52
C ALA A 548 -1.39 -11.77 17.31
N ILE A 549 -0.17 -12.26 17.51
CA ILE A 549 0.93 -11.47 18.08
C ILE A 549 2.13 -11.62 17.13
N ASN A 550 2.74 -10.50 16.78
CA ASN A 550 3.93 -10.45 15.94
C ASN A 550 5.03 -9.61 16.58
N LEU A 551 6.24 -10.15 16.57
CA LEU A 551 7.48 -9.50 16.99
C LEU A 551 8.32 -9.28 15.74
N SER A 552 8.80 -8.07 15.51
CA SER A 552 9.70 -7.79 14.40
C SER A 552 10.84 -6.86 14.81
N SER A 553 11.99 -7.08 14.20
CA SER A 553 13.13 -6.19 14.30
C SER A 553 13.69 -5.95 12.90
N ALA A 554 14.12 -4.72 12.64
CA ALA A 554 14.70 -4.36 11.37
C ALA A 554 15.71 -3.23 11.53
N ASN A 555 16.73 -3.24 10.66
CA ASN A 555 17.69 -2.16 10.56
C ASN A 555 17.51 -1.42 9.24
N ARG A 556 17.64 -0.09 9.26
CA ARG A 556 17.64 0.76 8.07
C ARG A 556 18.90 1.60 8.00
N ALA A 557 19.61 1.58 6.88
CA ALA A 557 20.68 2.52 6.62
C ALA A 557 20.13 3.93 6.41
N PRO A 558 20.89 4.99 6.76
CA PRO A 558 20.55 6.35 6.35
C PRO A 558 20.42 6.41 4.82
N ASN A 559 19.43 7.17 4.34
CA ASN A 559 19.26 7.37 2.90
C ASN A 559 20.22 8.48 2.37
N PRO A 560 20.36 8.64 1.05
CA PRO A 560 21.26 9.63 0.47
C PRO A 560 20.93 11.07 0.88
N SER A 561 19.68 11.46 1.09
CA SER A 561 19.34 12.80 1.55
C SER A 561 19.71 13.02 3.01
N GLU A 562 19.55 12.03 3.88
CA GLU A 562 19.94 12.09 5.28
C GLU A 562 21.46 12.26 5.45
N LEU A 563 22.25 11.58 4.60
CA LEU A 563 23.72 11.67 4.63
C LEU A 563 24.24 12.93 3.95
N PHE A 564 23.70 13.29 2.79
CA PHE A 564 24.37 14.17 1.85
C PHE A 564 23.65 15.47 1.54
N SER A 565 22.40 15.71 1.95
CA SER A 565 21.72 16.98 1.67
C SER A 565 22.56 18.17 2.15
N ASP A 566 22.72 19.17 1.29
CA ASP A 566 23.47 20.36 1.66
C ASP A 566 23.08 21.52 0.70
N GLY A 567 21.91 22.06 0.87
CA GLY A 567 21.44 23.15 0.05
C GLY A 567 19.95 23.37 0.05
N LEU A 568 19.49 24.21 -0.86
CA LEU A 568 18.09 24.56 -0.98
C LEU A 568 17.30 23.43 -1.66
N HIS A 569 16.27 22.98 -0.98
CA HIS A 569 15.22 22.14 -1.54
C HIS A 569 14.15 23.05 -2.15
N HIS A 570 14.10 23.08 -3.48
CA HIS A 570 13.36 24.12 -4.21
C HIS A 570 11.84 23.96 -4.10
N ALA A 571 11.34 22.74 -3.98
CA ALA A 571 9.91 22.48 -3.83
C ALA A 571 9.32 22.99 -2.51
N LEU A 572 10.13 23.02 -1.44
CA LEU A 572 9.70 23.52 -0.12
C LEU A 572 10.16 24.92 0.19
N ALA A 573 11.10 25.46 -0.57
CA ALA A 573 11.82 26.67 -0.21
C ALA A 573 12.49 26.57 1.18
N THR A 574 13.15 25.42 1.46
CA THR A 574 13.87 25.14 2.70
C THR A 574 15.29 24.70 2.42
N ILE A 575 16.21 25.01 3.32
CA ILE A 575 17.58 24.48 3.28
C ILE A 575 17.61 23.19 4.09
N GLU A 576 18.11 22.13 3.47
CA GLU A 576 18.30 20.83 4.13
C GLU A 576 19.77 20.50 4.31
N LEU A 577 20.11 20.01 5.51
CA LEU A 577 21.46 19.71 5.95
C LEU A 577 21.56 18.28 6.43
N GLY A 578 22.24 17.44 5.64
CA GLY A 578 22.57 16.07 5.96
C GLY A 578 23.75 15.96 6.92
N ARG A 579 23.99 14.75 7.43
CA ARG A 579 25.10 14.44 8.35
C ARG A 579 25.78 13.13 7.97
N LEU A 580 27.12 13.15 7.84
CA LEU A 580 27.92 11.96 7.51
C LEU A 580 28.08 10.97 8.66
N ASP A 581 27.90 11.40 9.91
CA ASP A 581 28.08 10.62 11.12
C ASP A 581 26.83 9.81 11.55
N LEU A 582 25.77 9.82 10.72
CA LEU A 582 24.56 9.07 11.00
C LEU A 582 24.79 7.55 10.96
N LYS A 583 24.26 6.88 11.99
CA LYS A 583 24.26 5.41 12.10
C LYS A 583 22.98 4.83 11.51
N LYS A 584 22.98 3.50 11.31
CA LYS A 584 21.76 2.79 10.94
C LYS A 584 20.70 2.85 12.05
N GLU A 585 19.45 3.07 11.69
CA GLU A 585 18.32 2.91 12.60
C GLU A 585 18.08 1.45 12.95
N GLN A 586 17.64 1.19 14.18
CA GLN A 586 17.29 -0.15 14.66
C GLN A 586 15.91 -0.14 15.31
N SER A 587 14.93 -0.79 14.67
CA SER A 587 13.54 -0.88 15.13
C SER A 587 13.28 -2.23 15.80
N TYR A 588 12.57 -2.20 16.93
CA TYR A 588 12.05 -3.38 17.65
C TYR A 588 10.56 -3.15 17.90
N LYS A 589 9.72 -3.87 17.18
CA LYS A 589 8.27 -3.68 17.22
C LYS A 589 7.56 -4.92 17.74
N ILE A 590 6.57 -4.68 18.60
CA ILE A 590 5.59 -5.68 19.04
C ILE A 590 4.24 -5.17 18.59
N ASN A 591 3.46 -5.99 17.91
CA ASN A 591 2.07 -5.70 17.65
C ASN A 591 1.19 -6.91 17.98
N ALA A 592 -0.05 -6.64 18.41
CA ALA A 592 -1.07 -7.64 18.59
C ALA A 592 -2.29 -7.24 17.76
N THR A 593 -2.99 -8.22 17.21
CA THR A 593 -4.24 -8.01 16.47
C THR A 593 -5.29 -8.90 17.08
N PHE A 594 -6.37 -8.31 17.55
CA PHE A 594 -7.58 -9.02 17.96
C PHE A 594 -8.67 -8.74 16.95
N HIS A 595 -9.11 -9.79 16.26
CA HIS A 595 -10.17 -9.73 15.26
C HIS A 595 -11.39 -10.50 15.76
N GLY A 596 -12.57 -9.97 15.49
CA GLY A 596 -13.85 -10.60 15.79
C GLY A 596 -14.86 -10.36 14.69
N ASN A 597 -15.60 -11.42 14.32
CA ASN A 597 -16.67 -11.39 13.33
C ASN A 597 -17.87 -12.15 13.90
N GLU A 598 -18.84 -11.43 14.46
CA GLU A 598 -20.02 -12.01 15.08
C GLU A 598 -21.31 -11.40 14.51
N GLY A 599 -22.01 -12.18 13.67
CA GLY A 599 -23.23 -11.76 13.04
C GLY A 599 -23.05 -10.57 12.09
N ASP A 600 -23.58 -9.40 12.49
CA ASP A 600 -23.50 -8.18 11.69
C ASP A 600 -22.33 -7.26 12.08
N LEU A 601 -21.53 -7.65 13.09
CA LEU A 601 -20.37 -6.91 13.56
C LEU A 601 -19.07 -7.60 13.15
N ASP A 602 -18.21 -6.86 12.47
CA ASP A 602 -16.82 -7.22 12.19
C ASP A 602 -15.92 -6.13 12.76
N PHE A 603 -14.86 -6.51 13.51
CA PHE A 603 -13.94 -5.53 14.07
C PHE A 603 -12.51 -6.05 14.20
N GLU A 604 -11.57 -5.13 14.12
CA GLU A 604 -10.15 -5.37 14.36
C GLU A 604 -9.59 -4.31 15.31
N ILE A 605 -8.85 -4.73 16.32
CA ILE A 605 -8.12 -3.86 17.27
C ILE A 605 -6.65 -4.24 17.20
N ASN A 606 -5.79 -3.26 16.90
CA ASN A 606 -4.37 -3.48 16.71
C ASN A 606 -3.52 -2.54 17.59
N PRO A 607 -3.24 -2.88 18.86
CA PRO A 607 -2.28 -2.18 19.69
C PRO A 607 -0.84 -2.53 19.28
N TYR A 608 0.05 -1.55 19.35
CA TYR A 608 1.46 -1.73 19.02
C TYR A 608 2.39 -0.86 19.85
N ILE A 609 3.64 -1.30 19.94
CA ILE A 609 4.77 -0.52 20.48
C ILE A 609 6.00 -0.76 19.62
N ASN A 610 6.75 0.31 19.33
CA ASN A 610 7.97 0.28 18.54
C ASN A 610 9.06 1.12 19.24
N PHE A 611 10.21 0.51 19.48
CA PHE A 611 11.41 1.18 19.98
C PHE A 611 12.37 1.32 18.79
N VAL A 612 12.80 2.54 18.50
CA VAL A 612 13.75 2.81 17.41
C VAL A 612 14.98 3.49 17.96
N ASN A 613 16.07 2.76 18.01
CA ASN A 613 17.37 3.31 18.34
C ASN A 613 17.95 4.04 17.12
N ASP A 614 18.67 5.13 17.39
CA ASP A 614 19.30 5.96 16.36
C ASP A 614 18.27 6.46 15.30
N PHE A 615 17.06 6.80 15.72
CA PHE A 615 15.99 7.33 14.87
C PHE A 615 16.39 8.65 14.23
N ILE A 616 16.34 8.74 12.91
CA ILE A 616 16.72 9.92 12.14
C ILE A 616 15.49 10.81 11.94
N GLN A 617 15.54 12.05 12.37
CA GLN A 617 14.49 13.05 12.11
C GLN A 617 15.05 14.32 11.49
N LEU A 618 14.24 15.04 10.73
CA LEU A 618 14.56 16.32 10.13
C LEU A 618 13.92 17.43 10.97
N VAL A 619 14.72 18.24 11.64
CA VAL A 619 14.24 19.28 12.57
C VAL A 619 14.60 20.67 12.09
N PRO A 620 13.73 21.67 12.30
CA PRO A 620 14.05 23.06 12.00
C PRO A 620 15.09 23.58 12.98
N THR A 621 16.09 24.32 12.45
CA THR A 621 17.22 24.86 13.24
C THR A 621 17.36 26.38 13.14
N GLY A 622 16.56 27.05 12.29
CA GLY A 622 16.58 28.51 12.13
C GLY A 622 16.26 28.98 10.73
N LEU A 623 16.78 30.14 10.38
CA LEU A 623 16.57 30.81 9.10
C LEU A 623 17.92 31.22 8.50
N GLU A 624 18.11 30.97 7.20
CA GLU A 624 19.27 31.45 6.45
C GLU A 624 18.80 32.42 5.34
N THR A 625 19.46 33.57 5.23
CA THR A 625 19.19 34.53 4.16
C THR A 625 20.26 34.41 3.08
N THR A 626 19.84 34.19 1.88
CA THR A 626 20.69 34.10 0.68
C THR A 626 20.32 35.20 -0.34
N ILE A 627 21.09 35.32 -1.40
CA ILE A 627 20.75 36.26 -2.52
C ILE A 627 19.44 35.87 -3.22
N ARG A 628 18.89 34.69 -2.96
CA ARG A 628 17.62 34.21 -3.55
C ARG A 628 16.42 34.45 -2.66
N GLY A 629 16.62 34.70 -1.37
CA GLY A 629 15.57 34.89 -0.40
C GLY A 629 15.97 34.40 0.99
N ALA A 630 14.99 34.35 1.89
CA ALA A 630 15.11 33.81 3.24
C ALA A 630 14.42 32.43 3.29
N PHE A 631 15.12 31.44 3.85
CA PHE A 631 14.70 30.05 3.86
C PHE A 631 14.83 29.45 5.24
N PRO A 632 13.79 28.75 5.75
CA PRO A 632 13.94 27.93 6.95
C PRO A 632 15.02 26.86 6.74
N VAL A 633 15.83 26.63 7.75
CA VAL A 633 16.91 25.62 7.75
C VAL A 633 16.46 24.41 8.56
N PHE A 634 16.58 23.25 7.95
CA PHE A 634 16.33 21.95 8.60
C PHE A 634 17.58 21.10 8.60
N GLN A 635 17.83 20.39 9.67
CA GLN A 635 18.98 19.51 9.81
C GLN A 635 18.55 18.12 10.26
N TYR A 636 19.19 17.09 9.70
CA TYR A 636 19.02 15.72 10.17
C TYR A 636 19.73 15.50 11.49
N GLU A 637 19.05 14.87 12.44
CA GLU A 637 19.61 14.47 13.73
C GLU A 637 19.19 13.05 14.10
N GLN A 638 19.92 12.41 15.00
CA GLN A 638 19.61 11.08 15.54
C GLN A 638 19.25 11.13 17.01
N ILE A 639 18.19 10.43 17.36
CA ILE A 639 17.68 10.27 18.71
C ILE A 639 17.23 8.82 18.94
N ASN A 640 16.93 8.45 20.17
CA ASN A 640 16.20 7.21 20.45
C ASN A 640 14.72 7.51 20.57
N ALA A 641 13.90 6.83 19.79
CA ALA A 641 12.46 7.05 19.72
C ALA A 641 11.67 5.87 20.31
N ARG A 642 10.54 6.19 20.95
CA ARG A 642 9.53 5.23 21.37
C ARG A 642 8.18 5.65 20.79
N LEU A 643 7.56 4.77 19.99
CA LEU A 643 6.26 4.98 19.40
C LEU A 643 5.32 3.88 19.89
N TYR A 644 4.13 4.24 20.35
CA TYR A 644 3.09 3.27 20.67
C TYR A 644 1.72 3.83 20.31
N GLY A 645 0.78 2.93 20.07
CA GLY A 645 -0.54 3.35 19.64
C GLY A 645 -1.53 2.21 19.52
N VAL A 646 -2.70 2.54 19.01
CA VAL A 646 -3.76 1.58 18.73
C VAL A 646 -4.54 2.01 17.50
N ASP A 647 -4.77 1.06 16.61
CA ASP A 647 -5.71 1.19 15.49
C ASP A 647 -6.96 0.37 15.81
N LEU A 648 -8.11 0.88 15.37
CA LEU A 648 -9.38 0.18 15.42
C LEU A 648 -10.09 0.35 14.08
N HIS A 649 -10.57 -0.75 13.55
CA HIS A 649 -11.52 -0.80 12.45
C HIS A 649 -12.76 -1.57 12.89
N ALA A 650 -13.94 -1.07 12.57
CA ALA A 650 -15.17 -1.80 12.82
C ALA A 650 -16.20 -1.52 11.72
N THR A 651 -16.91 -2.56 11.31
CA THR A 651 -18.10 -2.46 10.46
C THR A 651 -19.30 -3.07 11.17
N TYR A 652 -20.43 -2.41 11.08
CA TYR A 652 -21.69 -2.91 11.62
C TYR A 652 -22.80 -2.77 10.59
N ASP A 653 -23.45 -3.90 10.27
CA ASP A 653 -24.55 -3.98 9.31
C ASP A 653 -25.89 -3.88 10.04
N PHE A 654 -26.53 -2.67 10.08
CA PHE A 654 -27.76 -2.42 10.83
C PHE A 654 -28.99 -3.13 10.28
N TRP A 655 -29.07 -3.24 8.94
CA TRP A 655 -30.15 -3.91 8.26
C TRP A 655 -29.59 -4.86 7.22
N THR A 656 -30.05 -6.10 7.35
CA THR A 656 -29.79 -7.15 6.37
C THR A 656 -31.13 -7.64 5.84
N LYS A 657 -31.26 -7.73 4.54
CA LYS A 657 -32.45 -8.32 3.90
C LYS A 657 -32.32 -9.84 3.96
N LYS A 658 -33.43 -10.56 4.17
CA LYS A 658 -33.42 -12.02 4.14
C LYS A 658 -32.80 -12.51 2.84
N PRO A 659 -32.05 -13.62 2.88
CA PRO A 659 -31.28 -14.09 1.72
C PRO A 659 -32.18 -14.33 0.52
N THR A 660 -31.89 -13.66 -0.59
CA THR A 660 -32.43 -13.98 -1.90
C THR A 660 -31.66 -15.16 -2.48
N LYS A 661 -32.40 -16.13 -3.07
CA LYS A 661 -31.76 -17.24 -3.80
C LYS A 661 -31.17 -16.70 -5.09
N GLU A 662 -29.86 -16.55 -5.17
CA GLU A 662 -29.17 -16.36 -6.43
C GLU A 662 -28.72 -17.72 -6.99
N LEU A 663 -29.20 -18.04 -8.19
CA LEU A 663 -28.75 -19.22 -8.95
C LEU A 663 -27.46 -18.82 -9.67
N HIS A 664 -26.29 -19.12 -9.09
CA HIS A 664 -25.05 -18.99 -9.84
C HIS A 664 -24.94 -20.11 -10.88
N THR A 665 -24.54 -19.74 -12.11
CA THR A 665 -24.39 -20.59 -13.29
C THR A 665 -23.23 -21.59 -13.24
N TYR A 666 -22.70 -21.92 -12.07
CA TYR A 666 -21.78 -23.03 -11.81
C TYR A 666 -22.45 -24.04 -10.87
N PRO A 667 -22.19 -25.35 -11.00
CA PRO A 667 -23.24 -26.34 -10.88
C PRO A 667 -23.92 -26.30 -9.52
N ASN A 668 -25.17 -25.80 -9.53
CA ASN A 668 -26.21 -26.02 -8.49
C ASN A 668 -25.88 -25.68 -7.01
N GLU A 669 -24.96 -24.77 -6.71
CA GLU A 669 -24.84 -24.20 -5.38
C GLU A 669 -25.80 -23.02 -5.22
N MET A 670 -26.76 -23.17 -4.30
CA MET A 670 -27.55 -22.05 -3.82
C MET A 670 -26.74 -21.31 -2.78
N ILE A 671 -26.08 -20.22 -3.18
CA ILE A 671 -25.42 -19.30 -2.25
C ILE A 671 -26.51 -18.35 -1.74
N TYR A 672 -26.73 -18.37 -0.43
CA TYR A 672 -27.56 -17.38 0.22
C TYR A 672 -26.73 -16.14 0.48
N LYS A 673 -26.85 -15.14 -0.40
CA LYS A 673 -26.24 -13.83 -0.17
C LYS A 673 -27.16 -12.99 0.72
N MET A 674 -26.72 -12.66 1.91
CA MET A 674 -27.38 -11.66 2.77
C MET A 674 -27.17 -10.29 2.11
N GLU A 675 -28.23 -9.64 1.69
CA GLU A 675 -28.15 -8.27 1.16
C GLU A 675 -28.03 -7.30 2.35
N LYS A 676 -26.88 -6.68 2.47
CA LYS A 676 -26.62 -5.65 3.47
C LYS A 676 -27.23 -4.34 2.99
N LEU A 677 -28.12 -3.74 3.77
CA LEU A 677 -28.83 -2.51 3.37
C LEU A 677 -28.20 -1.25 3.95
N VAL A 678 -27.77 -1.27 5.22
CA VAL A 678 -27.14 -0.11 5.87
C VAL A 678 -25.93 -0.58 6.65
N ARG A 679 -24.78 0.00 6.36
CA ARG A 679 -23.50 -0.28 7.03
C ARG A 679 -22.96 0.97 7.69
N LEU A 680 -22.52 0.85 8.93
CA LEU A 680 -21.60 1.78 9.58
C LEU A 680 -20.17 1.22 9.47
N GLU A 681 -19.25 2.03 9.00
CA GLU A 681 -17.81 1.78 9.05
C GLU A 681 -17.16 2.83 9.96
N THR A 682 -16.36 2.40 10.92
CA THR A 682 -15.67 3.27 11.88
C THR A 682 -14.19 2.94 11.90
N ASN A 683 -13.34 3.96 11.72
CA ASN A 683 -11.90 3.87 11.84
C ASN A 683 -11.43 4.84 12.93
N PHE A 684 -10.53 4.37 13.77
CA PHE A 684 -9.88 5.14 14.81
C PHE A 684 -8.38 4.86 14.80
N SER A 685 -7.56 5.90 14.98
CA SER A 685 -6.11 5.74 15.11
C SER A 685 -5.55 6.72 16.12
N TYR A 686 -4.74 6.19 17.01
CA TYR A 686 -3.99 6.96 18.00
C TYR A 686 -2.52 6.54 18.00
N ILE A 687 -1.63 7.51 17.95
CA ILE A 687 -0.19 7.30 18.08
C ILE A 687 0.41 8.28 19.07
N HIS A 688 1.38 7.78 19.83
CA HIS A 688 2.19 8.53 20.75
C HIS A 688 3.67 8.28 20.45
N GLY A 689 4.39 9.33 20.06
CA GLY A 689 5.82 9.29 19.75
C GLY A 689 6.63 10.21 20.66
N THR A 690 7.71 9.68 21.24
CA THR A 690 8.61 10.42 22.13
C THR A 690 10.07 10.10 21.86
N ASN A 691 10.93 11.09 22.07
CA ASN A 691 12.36 10.88 22.28
C ASN A 691 12.57 10.21 23.65
N SER A 692 13.09 8.98 23.66
CA SER A 692 13.25 8.18 24.89
C SER A 692 14.25 8.76 25.89
N SER A 693 15.13 9.69 25.47
CA SER A 693 16.16 10.26 26.32
C SER A 693 15.66 11.41 27.20
N ASN A 694 14.63 12.14 26.74
CA ASN A 694 14.14 13.35 27.42
C ASN A 694 12.60 13.46 27.47
N ASP A 695 11.87 12.43 26.99
CA ASP A 695 10.41 12.35 26.91
C ASP A 695 9.74 13.48 26.07
N LEU A 696 10.52 14.24 25.29
CA LEU A 696 9.96 15.23 24.37
C LEU A 696 9.21 14.55 23.23
N PRO A 697 8.11 15.16 22.72
CA PRO A 697 7.38 14.65 21.57
C PRO A 697 8.27 14.60 20.33
N LEU A 698 7.99 13.65 19.42
CA LEU A 698 8.57 13.62 18.08
C LEU A 698 7.87 14.63 17.17
N ILE A 699 8.61 15.13 16.17
CA ILE A 699 8.06 15.99 15.12
C ILE A 699 7.13 15.19 14.18
N ASP A 700 6.14 15.88 13.57
CA ASP A 700 5.21 15.32 12.55
C ASP A 700 4.44 14.06 12.99
N MET A 701 4.16 13.91 14.28
CA MET A 701 3.28 12.83 14.74
C MET A 701 1.83 13.10 14.35
N PRO A 702 1.15 12.15 13.71
CA PRO A 702 -0.26 12.30 13.36
C PRO A 702 -1.13 12.62 14.58
N PRO A 703 -2.03 13.61 14.49
CA PRO A 703 -3.02 13.85 15.54
C PRO A 703 -4.03 12.71 15.61
N LEU A 704 -4.70 12.59 16.75
CA LEU A 704 -5.79 11.63 16.94
C LEU A 704 -6.91 11.92 15.93
N GLN A 705 -7.37 10.87 15.22
CA GLN A 705 -8.41 10.98 14.22
C GLN A 705 -9.46 9.88 14.31
N PHE A 706 -10.67 10.25 13.94
CA PHE A 706 -11.83 9.38 13.78
C PHE A 706 -12.38 9.52 12.36
N GLN A 707 -12.72 8.40 11.75
CA GLN A 707 -13.41 8.37 10.46
C GLN A 707 -14.63 7.48 10.59
N ASN A 708 -15.80 7.99 10.26
CA ASN A 708 -17.04 7.26 10.31
C ASN A 708 -17.76 7.39 8.97
N GLN A 709 -18.29 6.30 8.45
CA GLN A 709 -19.08 6.30 7.22
C GLN A 709 -20.33 5.46 7.41
N VAL A 710 -21.47 6.02 7.04
CA VAL A 710 -22.74 5.28 6.92
C VAL A 710 -23.03 5.14 5.44
N THR A 711 -23.21 3.91 4.98
CA THR A 711 -23.60 3.59 3.60
C THR A 711 -24.95 2.89 3.59
N TRP A 712 -25.87 3.40 2.80
CA TRP A 712 -27.14 2.78 2.50
C TRP A 712 -27.07 2.22 1.07
N PHE A 713 -27.02 0.90 0.98
CA PHE A 713 -26.95 0.19 -0.29
C PHE A 713 -28.33 -0.05 -0.88
N ASN A 714 -28.44 -0.01 -2.19
CA ASN A 714 -29.63 -0.36 -2.96
C ASN A 714 -30.91 0.30 -2.41
N VAL A 715 -30.85 1.61 -2.18
CA VAL A 715 -31.93 2.40 -1.57
C VAL A 715 -33.26 2.13 -2.25
N LEU A 716 -34.27 1.61 -1.52
CA LEU A 716 -35.58 1.26 -2.05
C LEU A 716 -35.58 0.32 -3.25
N ASP A 717 -34.61 -0.61 -3.35
CA ASP A 717 -34.43 -1.54 -4.47
C ASP A 717 -34.22 -0.84 -5.83
N SER A 718 -33.56 0.31 -5.85
CA SER A 718 -33.41 1.19 -7.01
C SER A 718 -32.03 1.19 -7.68
N ASN A 719 -31.09 0.31 -7.24
CA ASN A 719 -29.67 0.33 -7.66
C ASN A 719 -28.96 1.67 -7.30
N ILE A 720 -29.48 2.39 -6.31
CA ILE A 720 -28.88 3.61 -5.78
C ILE A 720 -28.20 3.27 -4.46
N ASP A 721 -26.91 3.62 -4.33
CA ASP A 721 -26.23 3.65 -3.05
C ASP A 721 -26.04 5.09 -2.59
N PHE A 722 -26.22 5.34 -1.31
CA PHE A 722 -25.98 6.64 -0.69
C PHE A 722 -25.02 6.49 0.48
N HIS A 723 -24.05 7.39 0.61
CA HIS A 723 -23.15 7.39 1.76
C HIS A 723 -22.95 8.80 2.31
N VAL A 724 -22.72 8.85 3.62
CA VAL A 724 -22.25 10.03 4.34
C VAL A 724 -21.06 9.61 5.19
N ALA A 725 -20.00 10.37 5.11
CA ALA A 725 -18.79 10.14 5.89
C ALA A 725 -18.40 11.39 6.67
N ASN A 726 -17.86 11.18 7.86
CA ASN A 726 -17.29 12.21 8.72
C ASN A 726 -15.84 11.85 9.05
N GLN A 727 -14.92 12.81 8.90
CA GLN A 727 -13.57 12.74 9.41
C GLN A 727 -13.38 13.85 10.46
N THR A 728 -13.07 13.47 11.69
CA THR A 728 -12.75 14.40 12.77
C THR A 728 -11.29 14.20 13.16
N VAL A 729 -10.52 15.28 13.11
CA VAL A 729 -9.11 15.34 13.49
C VAL A 729 -8.98 16.30 14.67
N LEU A 730 -8.46 15.81 15.78
CA LEU A 730 -8.26 16.63 16.98
C LEU A 730 -6.98 17.46 16.84
N MET A 731 -6.90 18.54 17.61
CA MET A 731 -5.68 19.35 17.71
C MET A 731 -4.53 18.47 18.24
N GLN A 732 -3.36 18.55 17.62
CA GLN A 732 -2.17 17.88 18.14
C GLN A 732 -1.68 18.60 19.38
N ASN A 733 -1.88 18.00 20.54
CA ASN A 733 -1.50 18.59 21.83
C ASN A 733 -0.11 18.17 22.33
N ARG A 734 0.61 17.37 21.54
CA ARG A 734 1.98 16.90 21.85
C ARG A 734 2.87 17.17 20.63
N PHE A 735 3.60 18.24 20.69
CA PHE A 735 4.55 18.67 19.67
C PHE A 735 5.81 19.24 20.33
N PRO A 736 6.99 19.10 19.69
CA PRO A 736 8.20 19.74 20.18
C PRO A 736 8.15 21.24 19.87
N ASN A 737 8.77 22.03 20.72
CA ASN A 737 8.91 23.47 20.46
C ASN A 737 10.21 23.73 19.69
N PHE A 738 10.07 24.17 18.44
CA PHE A 738 11.14 24.61 17.55
C PHE A 738 10.98 26.07 17.12
N ASP A 739 10.19 26.87 17.87
CA ASP A 739 10.08 28.29 17.61
C ASP A 739 11.44 28.97 17.82
N TYR A 740 11.78 29.91 16.96
CA TYR A 740 13.04 30.61 16.98
C TYR A 740 12.85 32.09 16.74
N THR A 741 13.84 32.90 17.16
CA THR A 741 13.83 34.32 16.93
C THR A 741 14.75 34.71 15.78
N VAL A 742 14.32 35.72 14.99
CA VAL A 742 15.13 36.33 13.92
C VAL A 742 15.12 37.84 14.03
N ASP A 743 16.25 38.44 13.68
CA ASP A 743 16.35 39.88 13.58
C ASP A 743 15.96 40.34 12.18
N ILE A 744 14.86 41.06 12.08
CA ILE A 744 14.35 41.61 10.80
C ILE A 744 14.18 43.11 10.89
N PRO A 745 14.35 43.88 9.77
CA PRO A 745 14.08 45.29 9.76
C PRO A 745 12.58 45.59 9.94
N ASN A 746 12.26 46.42 10.89
CA ASN A 746 10.91 47.00 11.03
C ASN A 746 10.61 48.10 9.96
N ASP A 747 9.42 48.68 10.01
CA ASP A 747 9.02 49.75 9.06
C ASP A 747 9.90 50.97 9.08
N GLN A 748 10.71 51.18 10.13
CA GLN A 748 11.66 52.29 10.27
C GLN A 748 13.09 51.90 9.86
N GLY A 749 13.29 50.66 9.40
CA GLY A 749 14.60 50.10 9.02
C GLY A 749 15.51 49.70 10.17
N MET A 750 15.01 49.70 11.43
CA MET A 750 15.73 49.25 12.57
C MET A 750 15.55 47.72 12.77
N LEU A 751 16.59 47.02 13.17
CA LEU A 751 16.49 45.58 13.47
C LEU A 751 15.62 45.38 14.71
N GLU A 752 14.66 44.51 14.59
CA GLU A 752 13.76 44.04 15.64
C GLU A 752 13.81 42.52 15.72
N THR A 753 13.96 42.00 16.92
CA THR A 753 13.92 40.53 17.15
C THR A 753 12.49 40.07 17.23
N VAL A 754 12.09 39.25 16.28
CA VAL A 754 10.72 38.71 16.15
C VAL A 754 10.72 37.19 16.33
N LEU A 755 9.74 36.66 17.08
CA LEU A 755 9.49 35.22 17.23
C LEU A 755 8.83 34.67 15.97
N VAL A 756 9.34 33.55 15.45
CA VAL A 756 8.76 32.78 14.35
C VAL A 756 8.05 31.56 14.91
N GLU A 757 6.74 31.54 14.82
CA GLU A 757 5.86 30.54 15.45
C GLU A 757 5.59 29.37 14.49
N ILE A 758 6.50 28.38 14.45
CA ILE A 758 6.39 27.19 13.59
C ILE A 758 5.90 25.95 14.32
N SER A 759 5.86 25.99 15.65
CA SER A 759 5.56 24.81 16.47
C SER A 759 4.07 24.65 16.73
N GLU A 760 3.32 25.75 16.84
CA GLU A 760 1.91 25.71 17.20
C GLU A 760 1.07 24.94 16.18
N PRO A 761 0.34 23.89 16.62
CA PRO A 761 -0.49 23.09 15.74
C PRO A 761 -1.77 23.83 15.33
N PRO A 762 -2.34 23.48 14.15
CA PRO A 762 -3.66 23.94 13.77
C PRO A 762 -4.76 23.44 14.73
N GLU A 763 -5.88 24.16 14.76
CA GLU A 763 -7.07 23.79 15.51
C GLU A 763 -7.67 22.45 15.02
N ALA A 764 -8.46 21.81 15.89
CA ALA A 764 -9.24 20.64 15.53
C ALA A 764 -10.29 20.97 14.44
N TYR A 765 -10.56 20.00 13.58
CA TYR A 765 -11.56 20.16 12.52
C TYR A 765 -12.39 18.91 12.28
N SER A 766 -13.55 19.09 11.67
CA SER A 766 -14.43 18.00 11.24
C SER A 766 -14.90 18.22 9.81
N LEU A 767 -14.63 17.26 8.94
CA LEU A 767 -15.01 17.27 7.54
C LEU A 767 -16.17 16.29 7.30
N TRP A 768 -17.13 16.73 6.52
CA TRP A 768 -18.25 15.89 6.09
C TRP A 768 -18.19 15.69 4.58
N ASN A 769 -18.35 14.45 4.17
CA ASN A 769 -18.41 14.02 2.78
C ASN A 769 -19.72 13.29 2.54
N ALA A 770 -20.27 13.41 1.35
CA ALA A 770 -21.47 12.68 0.98
C ALA A 770 -21.39 12.24 -0.49
N GLY A 771 -22.07 11.16 -0.84
CA GLY A 771 -22.13 10.73 -2.22
C GLY A 771 -23.30 9.83 -2.50
N VAL A 772 -23.71 9.82 -3.77
CA VAL A 772 -24.74 8.97 -4.32
C VAL A 772 -24.18 8.29 -5.58
N SER A 773 -24.47 7.02 -5.74
CA SER A 773 -24.15 6.29 -6.96
C SER A 773 -25.38 5.56 -7.50
N TYR A 774 -25.46 5.47 -8.84
CA TYR A 774 -26.49 4.74 -9.55
C TYR A 774 -25.88 3.76 -10.54
N ALA A 775 -26.27 2.49 -10.45
CA ALA A 775 -25.79 1.44 -11.33
C ALA A 775 -26.83 1.09 -12.41
N PHE A 776 -26.47 1.34 -13.67
CA PHE A 776 -27.25 0.96 -14.86
C PHE A 776 -26.90 -0.48 -15.22
N ALA A 777 -27.56 -1.48 -14.62
CA ALA A 777 -27.23 -2.89 -14.82
C ALA A 777 -27.21 -3.33 -16.29
N LYS A 778 -28.13 -2.81 -17.14
CA LYS A 778 -28.20 -3.14 -18.58
C LYS A 778 -27.08 -2.49 -19.42
N ALA A 779 -26.48 -1.41 -18.93
CA ALA A 779 -25.47 -0.64 -19.65
C ALA A 779 -24.07 -0.86 -19.07
N ASN A 780 -23.90 -1.71 -18.06
CA ASN A 780 -22.63 -1.91 -17.34
C ASN A 780 -21.98 -0.58 -16.94
N THR A 781 -22.80 0.38 -16.55
CA THR A 781 -22.35 1.75 -16.26
C THR A 781 -22.75 2.13 -14.83
N LYS A 782 -21.82 2.70 -14.07
CA LYS A 782 -22.08 3.30 -12.75
C LYS A 782 -21.78 4.80 -12.83
N ILE A 783 -22.72 5.62 -12.38
CA ILE A 783 -22.52 7.07 -12.23
C ILE A 783 -22.46 7.37 -10.74
N LYS A 784 -21.47 8.13 -10.33
CA LYS A 784 -21.28 8.55 -8.95
C LYS A 784 -21.13 10.07 -8.87
N LEU A 785 -21.91 10.71 -8.00
CA LEU A 785 -21.76 12.09 -7.61
C LEU A 785 -21.36 12.14 -6.13
N SER A 786 -20.26 12.80 -5.83
CA SER A 786 -19.75 12.94 -4.47
C SER A 786 -19.35 14.37 -4.16
N SER A 787 -19.36 14.72 -2.88
CA SER A 787 -18.86 16.01 -2.39
C SER A 787 -17.91 15.75 -1.22
N ASN A 788 -16.70 16.27 -1.35
CA ASN A 788 -15.71 16.32 -0.28
C ASN A 788 -15.78 17.68 0.40
N ASN A 789 -15.52 17.74 1.71
CA ASN A 789 -15.68 18.94 2.51
C ASN A 789 -17.03 19.65 2.22
N LEU A 790 -18.13 18.94 2.39
CA LEU A 790 -19.49 19.34 2.00
C LEU A 790 -19.88 20.73 2.53
N PHE A 791 -19.46 21.05 3.75
CA PHE A 791 -19.79 22.34 4.41
C PHE A 791 -18.80 23.46 4.13
N ASN A 792 -17.81 23.21 3.24
CA ASN A 792 -16.75 24.16 2.92
C ASN A 792 -16.00 24.66 4.17
N THR A 793 -15.70 23.73 5.09
CA THR A 793 -14.99 24.00 6.33
C THR A 793 -13.58 24.51 6.02
N GLN A 794 -13.20 25.64 6.60
CA GLN A 794 -11.83 26.16 6.54
C GLN A 794 -11.00 25.44 7.61
N TYR A 795 -9.87 24.86 7.22
CA TYR A 795 -9.02 24.08 8.12
C TYR A 795 -7.58 24.01 7.64
N ARG A 796 -6.67 23.61 8.51
CA ARG A 796 -5.27 23.28 8.21
C ARG A 796 -4.93 21.91 8.75
N ASN A 797 -4.17 21.15 7.95
CA ASN A 797 -3.71 19.83 8.37
C ASN A 797 -2.33 19.96 9.03
N TYR A 798 -2.17 19.43 10.25
CA TYR A 798 -0.88 19.45 10.98
C TYR A 798 0.26 18.80 10.18
N LEU A 799 -0.03 17.79 9.37
CA LEU A 799 0.95 17.07 8.54
C LEU A 799 1.17 17.72 7.16
N ASN A 800 0.58 18.89 6.87
CA ASN A 800 0.88 19.62 5.65
C ASN A 800 2.03 20.61 5.88
N ARG A 801 3.13 20.46 5.16
CA ARG A 801 4.29 21.35 5.23
C ARG A 801 3.98 22.78 4.81
N GLN A 802 2.92 23.00 4.03
CA GLN A 802 2.46 24.33 3.62
C GLN A 802 1.42 24.96 4.57
N ARG A 803 1.11 24.29 5.71
CA ARG A 803 0.15 24.79 6.71
C ARG A 803 0.45 26.20 7.25
N PHE A 804 1.69 26.63 7.15
CA PHE A 804 2.10 27.97 7.60
C PHE A 804 1.63 29.06 6.64
N TYR A 805 1.46 28.74 5.35
CA TYR A 805 1.22 29.69 4.28
C TYR A 805 -0.23 29.72 3.81
N ALA A 806 -0.98 28.62 3.89
CA ALA A 806 -2.34 28.55 3.36
C ALA A 806 -3.21 27.51 4.07
N ASP A 807 -4.52 27.65 3.91
CA ASP A 807 -5.51 26.66 4.31
C ASP A 807 -5.56 25.50 3.31
N GLU A 808 -6.19 24.41 3.73
CA GLU A 808 -6.46 23.24 2.88
C GLU A 808 -7.58 23.52 1.87
N VAL A 809 -7.72 22.60 0.92
CA VAL A 809 -8.76 22.66 -0.14
C VAL A 809 -10.15 22.75 0.46
N GLY A 810 -10.96 23.66 -0.06
CA GLY A 810 -12.37 23.83 0.26
C GLY A 810 -13.23 22.69 -0.31
N ARG A 811 -14.54 22.96 -0.45
CA ARG A 811 -15.49 22.00 -1.01
C ARG A 811 -15.14 21.60 -2.44
N ASP A 812 -15.22 20.30 -2.71
CA ASP A 812 -15.06 19.75 -4.05
C ASP A 812 -16.24 18.80 -4.37
N ILE A 813 -16.90 19.04 -5.50
CA ILE A 813 -17.97 18.18 -6.04
C ILE A 813 -17.39 17.43 -7.23
N GLN A 814 -17.52 16.11 -7.21
CA GLN A 814 -16.97 15.22 -8.23
C GLN A 814 -18.10 14.42 -8.90
N LEU A 815 -18.04 14.35 -10.23
CA LEU A 815 -18.87 13.46 -11.04
C LEU A 815 -17.98 12.41 -11.67
N GLN A 816 -18.27 11.12 -11.42
CA GLN A 816 -17.53 10.00 -11.97
C GLN A 816 -18.47 9.09 -12.76
N ILE A 817 -18.03 8.67 -13.94
CA ILE A 817 -18.70 7.69 -14.80
C ILE A 817 -17.77 6.51 -14.98
N ILE A 818 -18.23 5.32 -14.63
CA ILE A 818 -17.51 4.06 -14.75
C ILE A 818 -18.28 3.20 -15.73
N TYR A 819 -17.61 2.72 -16.78
CA TYR A 819 -18.15 1.80 -17.78
C TYR A 819 -17.32 0.52 -17.79
N ASP A 820 -17.94 -0.61 -17.50
CA ASP A 820 -17.31 -1.94 -17.51
C ASP A 820 -17.69 -2.69 -18.80
N PHE A 821 -16.71 -3.37 -19.43
CA PHE A 821 -16.92 -4.11 -20.70
C PHE A 821 -16.16 -5.44 -20.76
#